data_53d6e5b8cf47d3d33a49ea762c5fc8aa
#
_entry.id   53d6e5b8cf47d3d33a49ea762c5fc8aa
#
_cell.length_a   1.000
_cell.length_b   1.000
_cell.length_c   1.000
_cell.angle_alpha   90.00
_cell.angle_beta   90.00
_cell.angle_gamma   90.00
#
_symmetry.space_group_name_H-M   'P 1'
#
loop_
_entity.id
_entity.type
_entity.pdbx_description
1 polymer ?
#
loop_
_entity_poly.entity_id
_entity_poly.type
_entity_poly.pdbx_seq_one_letter_code
_entity_poly.pdbx_strand_id
1 'polypeptide(L)'
;MGKRGRITLLLLWLLALAGLGWMVSQRLKVSTDLRSFMPAPTTPDQRLLMEQVGDGPGSRLLLLAISRSCAAPAPRASCARGTEPSMAGVDQADTQLAALSQGLAVALKKDRRYSQVLNGGFDVGALDPQLLPYRYLLSPTLDTQPLDEAYLADQLQQRLDDLSSPGASLLKDLLPRDPTLEVLKLAERWAPPKSPELRDGVWFSPQHEALLVVQTAAAGFDPDAQAQTIGGIRQAFHALPGSAGAMLDLSGPGYFSMVIGAQTQHQAEWIGRISTVGFIALLLLAYRSVSSLLLGALPIASAALAGIAVLTLAFPEVHGITLAFGFTLLGVAQEYPIRVLSHRRAGEDALQSVRALWPLLLTAIASACIAYLAFYASGVNGLKQLAVFTIVGLLVAGFSTRYLLPHLLPRRVRDVADLPWLIKAREVVDRLPRPRWIPVLVALAIVLMLAFAPGPFWQNNLAALTPLPQDMLMHDARLREALGAPDVRYLLVLQAPTEQGVLALSETVQPKVDALVAAHAVDGLELPSRYLPSVALQRARQQKLPDGDVLKKALSGALQGLPFQPDLFQPFLDDVATAKKLPLLTPAMYATSPLGQRLASMLTQRDGHWLGLGTISGLHDAAAVQALGDGSGGNIRLLDLKSASESLVVDYRTRILQALLAATMLLIVTISVALRSLRRAWHVLAPMTLATFLVLAVERMAGIEISLFHLVALILAGGLGLHYALFFERDTGDPAEQRRTLHATIVCVLSALLVFGMLAWATIPVLRAIGLTVSLGVAFHFCLSILMAPHQPLQNSHDPQN
;
A
#
# COMPACT_ATOMS: atom_id res chain seq x y z
N MET A 1 -15.55 -5.97 -50.65
CA MET A 1 -15.56 -4.50 -50.47
C MET A 1 -14.54 -3.86 -51.44
N GLY A 2 -14.92 -2.81 -52.18
CA GLY A 2 -14.00 -2.09 -53.08
C GLY A 2 -13.00 -1.24 -52.29
N LYS A 3 -11.95 -0.71 -52.99
CA LYS A 3 -10.89 0.10 -52.35
C LYS A 3 -11.43 1.31 -51.57
N ARG A 4 -12.44 2.01 -52.17
CA ARG A 4 -13.13 3.13 -51.49
C ARG A 4 -13.84 2.72 -50.20
N GLY A 5 -14.60 1.63 -50.20
CA GLY A 5 -15.29 1.16 -49.00
C GLY A 5 -14.36 0.71 -47.86
N ARG A 6 -13.17 0.20 -48.18
CA ARG A 6 -12.16 -0.12 -47.15
C ARG A 6 -11.60 1.14 -46.49
N ILE A 7 -11.32 2.16 -47.29
CA ILE A 7 -10.83 3.45 -46.77
C ILE A 7 -11.90 4.10 -45.92
N THR A 8 -13.14 4.10 -46.35
CA THR A 8 -14.27 4.64 -45.54
C THR A 8 -14.42 3.90 -44.21
N LEU A 9 -14.37 2.57 -44.20
CA LEU A 9 -14.46 1.79 -42.97
C LEU A 9 -13.29 2.08 -42.02
N LEU A 10 -12.06 2.20 -42.55
CA LEU A 10 -10.90 2.55 -41.74
C LEU A 10 -11.04 3.95 -41.14
N LEU A 11 -11.47 4.93 -41.92
CA LEU A 11 -11.67 6.30 -41.47
C LEU A 11 -12.75 6.36 -40.36
N LEU A 12 -13.88 5.68 -40.56
CA LEU A 12 -14.93 5.59 -39.54
C LEU A 12 -14.43 4.94 -38.24
N TRP A 13 -13.64 3.88 -38.37
CA TRP A 13 -13.05 3.22 -37.20
C TRP A 13 -12.07 4.14 -36.46
N LEU A 14 -11.18 4.80 -37.19
CA LEU A 14 -10.24 5.77 -36.59
C LEU A 14 -10.99 6.96 -35.98
N LEU A 15 -12.05 7.45 -36.60
CA LEU A 15 -12.89 8.51 -36.04
C LEU A 15 -13.57 8.07 -34.72
N ALA A 16 -14.08 6.83 -34.68
CA ALA A 16 -14.67 6.26 -33.46
C ALA A 16 -13.62 6.15 -32.34
N LEU A 17 -12.39 5.70 -32.66
CA LEU A 17 -11.30 5.64 -31.71
C LEU A 17 -10.89 7.03 -31.21
N ALA A 18 -10.83 8.02 -32.11
CA ALA A 18 -10.55 9.40 -31.74
C ALA A 18 -11.63 9.97 -30.80
N GLY A 19 -12.90 9.71 -31.09
CA GLY A 19 -14.02 10.10 -30.22
C GLY A 19 -13.96 9.45 -28.83
N LEU A 20 -13.68 8.16 -28.77
CA LEU A 20 -13.46 7.46 -27.49
C LEU A 20 -12.25 8.03 -26.73
N GLY A 21 -11.14 8.29 -27.43
CA GLY A 21 -9.95 8.90 -26.84
C GLY A 21 -10.22 10.29 -26.27
N TRP A 22 -10.99 11.10 -27.01
CA TRP A 22 -11.41 12.42 -26.52
C TRP A 22 -12.30 12.31 -25.28
N MET A 23 -13.29 11.41 -25.28
CA MET A 23 -14.14 11.16 -24.10
C MET A 23 -13.32 10.73 -22.88
N VAL A 24 -12.37 9.83 -23.07
CA VAL A 24 -11.48 9.36 -22.03
C VAL A 24 -10.63 10.52 -21.48
N SER A 25 -10.05 11.36 -22.33
CA SER A 25 -9.21 12.49 -21.91
C SER A 25 -9.96 13.50 -21.04
N GLN A 26 -11.27 13.63 -21.22
CA GLN A 26 -12.12 14.54 -20.42
C GLN A 26 -12.54 13.96 -19.07
N ARG A 27 -12.60 12.64 -18.95
CA ARG A 27 -13.19 11.98 -17.77
C ARG A 27 -12.20 11.17 -16.94
N LEU A 28 -11.05 10.83 -17.48
CA LEU A 28 -10.09 9.99 -16.80
C LEU A 28 -9.48 10.72 -15.60
N LYS A 29 -9.81 10.26 -14.42
CA LYS A 29 -9.13 10.64 -13.18
C LYS A 29 -8.32 9.44 -12.72
N VAL A 30 -7.00 9.61 -12.69
CA VAL A 30 -6.10 8.54 -12.24
C VAL A 30 -5.81 8.75 -10.76
N SER A 31 -6.05 7.70 -9.98
CA SER A 31 -5.68 7.63 -8.57
C SER A 31 -4.41 6.79 -8.41
N THR A 32 -3.52 7.23 -7.54
CA THR A 32 -2.32 6.49 -7.14
C THR A 32 -2.49 5.81 -5.77
N ASP A 33 -3.69 5.89 -5.19
CA ASP A 33 -4.01 5.35 -3.87
C ASP A 33 -3.97 3.82 -3.84
N LEU A 34 -2.90 3.28 -3.27
CA LEU A 34 -2.69 1.83 -3.14
C LEU A 34 -3.77 1.10 -2.33
N ARG A 35 -4.56 1.83 -1.53
CA ARG A 35 -5.68 1.26 -0.78
C ARG A 35 -6.73 0.60 -1.66
N SER A 36 -6.85 1.03 -2.91
CA SER A 36 -7.76 0.40 -3.90
C SER A 36 -7.41 -1.06 -4.19
N PHE A 37 -6.18 -1.48 -3.93
CA PHE A 37 -5.72 -2.87 -4.03
C PHE A 37 -5.73 -3.62 -2.71
N MET A 38 -6.03 -2.89 -1.61
CA MET A 38 -6.27 -3.55 -0.34
C MET A 38 -7.69 -4.11 -0.29
N PRO A 39 -7.86 -5.17 0.43
CA PRO A 39 -9.13 -5.82 0.68
C PRO A 39 -10.16 -4.91 1.37
N ALA A 40 -11.44 -5.09 1.05
CA ALA A 40 -12.50 -4.48 1.85
C ALA A 40 -12.55 -5.17 3.22
N PRO A 41 -12.38 -4.42 4.33
CA PRO A 41 -12.36 -5.00 5.67
C PRO A 41 -13.70 -5.65 6.01
N THR A 42 -13.65 -6.81 6.67
CA THR A 42 -14.83 -7.56 7.09
C THR A 42 -15.10 -7.47 8.58
N THR A 43 -14.04 -7.28 9.37
CA THR A 43 -14.12 -7.14 10.82
C THR A 43 -13.92 -5.70 11.26
N PRO A 44 -14.40 -5.30 12.46
CA PRO A 44 -14.14 -3.98 13.01
C PRO A 44 -12.65 -3.65 13.13
N ASP A 45 -11.83 -4.64 13.48
CA ASP A 45 -10.38 -4.48 13.64
C ASP A 45 -9.68 -4.24 12.31
N GLN A 46 -10.09 -4.95 11.26
CA GLN A 46 -9.60 -4.71 9.91
C GLN A 46 -10.00 -3.32 9.37
N ARG A 47 -11.18 -2.82 9.74
CA ARG A 47 -11.61 -1.45 9.39
C ARG A 47 -10.74 -0.41 10.07
N LEU A 48 -10.47 -0.62 11.35
CA LEU A 48 -9.62 0.27 12.15
C LEU A 48 -8.18 0.28 11.61
N LEU A 49 -7.65 -0.90 11.25
CA LEU A 49 -6.37 -1.02 10.57
C LEU A 49 -6.34 -0.16 9.29
N MET A 50 -7.33 -0.33 8.42
CA MET A 50 -7.37 0.37 7.12
C MET A 50 -7.40 1.89 7.28
N GLU A 51 -8.06 2.40 8.32
CA GLU A 51 -8.09 3.84 8.61
C GLU A 51 -6.79 4.34 9.21
N GLN A 52 -6.25 3.63 10.19
CA GLN A 52 -5.00 4.03 10.83
C GLN A 52 -3.84 4.00 9.83
N VAL A 53 -3.79 2.97 8.98
CA VAL A 53 -2.78 2.87 7.93
C VAL A 53 -3.05 3.88 6.81
N GLY A 54 -4.33 4.11 6.43
CA GLY A 54 -4.69 4.98 5.31
C GLY A 54 -4.64 6.48 5.63
N ASP A 55 -5.47 6.92 6.54
CA ASP A 55 -5.70 8.35 6.84
C ASP A 55 -5.32 8.73 8.27
N GLY A 56 -4.85 7.77 9.06
CA GLY A 56 -4.43 8.01 10.43
C GLY A 56 -3.26 8.99 10.53
N PRO A 57 -3.12 9.68 11.65
CA PRO A 57 -2.04 10.65 11.86
C PRO A 57 -0.66 10.06 11.62
N GLY A 58 -0.47 8.78 11.96
CA GLY A 58 0.80 8.07 11.78
C GLY A 58 1.23 7.91 10.32
N SER A 59 0.27 7.80 9.37
CA SER A 59 0.56 7.69 7.94
C SER A 59 1.08 8.99 7.32
N ARG A 60 0.79 10.14 7.97
CA ARG A 60 1.16 11.49 7.51
C ARG A 60 2.43 12.02 8.17
N LEU A 61 3.03 11.24 9.08
CA LEU A 61 4.25 11.65 9.77
C LEU A 61 5.47 11.44 8.89
N LEU A 62 6.29 12.47 8.82
CA LEU A 62 7.65 12.43 8.31
C LEU A 62 8.61 12.67 9.47
N LEU A 63 9.62 11.81 9.57
CA LEU A 63 10.69 11.90 10.54
C LEU A 63 11.91 12.48 9.82
N LEU A 64 12.49 13.53 10.38
CA LEU A 64 13.61 14.23 9.81
C LEU A 64 14.78 14.20 10.79
N ALA A 65 15.98 14.01 10.26
CA ALA A 65 17.22 14.16 11.01
C ALA A 65 18.18 15.06 10.23
N ILE A 66 18.76 16.04 10.91
CA ILE A 66 19.79 16.90 10.36
C ILE A 66 21.12 16.49 10.98
N SER A 67 22.04 16.02 10.16
CA SER A 67 23.38 15.57 10.55
C SER A 67 24.45 16.37 9.84
N ARG A 68 25.70 16.27 10.28
CA ARG A 68 26.85 16.87 9.57
C ARG A 68 27.10 16.17 8.23
N SER A 69 27.44 16.93 7.22
CA SER A 69 27.90 16.38 5.95
C SER A 69 29.30 15.83 6.12
N CYS A 70 29.49 14.53 5.93
CA CYS A 70 30.82 13.95 5.79
C CYS A 70 31.35 14.27 4.40
N ALA A 71 32.52 14.88 4.28
CA ALA A 71 33.19 15.06 2.99
C ALA A 71 33.37 13.69 2.31
N ALA A 72 32.85 13.56 1.09
CA ALA A 72 32.74 12.31 0.32
C ALA A 72 34.10 11.66 -0.02
N PRO A 73 34.15 10.34 -0.38
CA PRO A 73 33.15 9.28 -0.36
C PRO A 73 33.55 8.11 0.55
N ALA A 74 33.15 8.17 1.79
CA ALA A 74 33.33 7.02 2.68
C ALA A 74 31.98 6.42 3.09
N PRO A 75 31.90 5.08 3.25
CA PRO A 75 30.65 4.47 3.74
C PRO A 75 30.29 5.06 5.10
N ARG A 76 28.99 5.34 5.33
CA ARG A 76 28.46 5.99 6.55
C ARG A 76 29.00 5.45 7.88
N ALA A 77 29.49 4.22 7.92
CA ALA A 77 30.12 3.59 9.08
C ALA A 77 31.53 4.11 9.40
N SER A 78 32.20 4.87 8.53
CA SER A 78 33.56 5.36 8.71
C SER A 78 33.63 6.79 9.25
N CYS A 79 32.51 7.55 9.23
CA CYS A 79 32.46 8.89 9.83
C CYS A 79 32.60 8.87 11.37
N ALA A 80 32.27 7.71 11.98
CA ALA A 80 32.43 7.49 13.44
C ALA A 80 33.87 7.20 13.90
N ARG A 81 34.83 7.08 12.99
CA ARG A 81 36.25 6.71 13.32
C ARG A 81 37.31 7.75 13.00
N GLY A 82 36.94 8.96 12.63
CA GLY A 82 37.88 10.05 12.50
C GLY A 82 37.99 10.80 13.83
N THR A 83 39.21 10.88 14.41
CA THR A 83 39.62 11.66 15.57
C THR A 83 38.47 12.24 16.40
N GLU A 84 38.33 11.76 17.65
CA GLU A 84 37.29 12.27 18.57
C GLU A 84 37.38 13.80 18.58
N PRO A 85 36.33 14.52 18.14
CA PRO A 85 36.31 15.95 18.21
C PRO A 85 36.38 16.34 19.70
N SER A 86 37.17 17.38 20.03
CA SER A 86 37.17 17.92 21.39
C SER A 86 35.71 18.25 21.79
N MET A 87 35.37 18.07 23.07
CA MET A 87 33.99 18.34 23.57
C MET A 87 33.50 19.72 23.13
N ALA A 88 34.35 20.76 23.12
CA ALA A 88 34.02 22.09 22.59
C ALA A 88 33.68 22.11 21.09
N GLY A 89 34.22 21.21 20.28
CA GLY A 89 33.89 21.09 18.86
C GLY A 89 32.56 20.35 18.60
N VAL A 90 32.13 19.47 19.51
CA VAL A 90 30.84 18.82 19.47
C VAL A 90 29.75 19.82 19.82
N ASP A 91 29.91 20.61 20.89
CA ASP A 91 28.92 21.60 21.33
C ASP A 91 28.70 22.69 20.28
N GLN A 92 29.74 23.17 19.62
CA GLN A 92 29.62 24.19 18.56
C GLN A 92 28.85 23.64 17.33
N ALA A 93 29.00 22.38 17.03
CA ALA A 93 28.32 21.78 15.91
C ALA A 93 26.88 21.44 16.26
N ASP A 94 26.56 20.98 17.45
CA ASP A 94 25.20 20.76 17.91
C ASP A 94 24.43 22.08 17.89
N THR A 95 25.03 23.20 18.31
CA THR A 95 24.44 24.55 18.19
C THR A 95 24.14 24.94 16.73
N GLN A 96 25.02 24.60 15.78
CA GLN A 96 24.75 24.85 14.36
C GLN A 96 23.58 23.98 13.83
N LEU A 97 23.53 22.70 14.20
CA LEU A 97 22.46 21.82 13.84
C LEU A 97 21.13 22.25 14.48
N ALA A 98 21.16 22.72 15.71
CA ALA A 98 20.00 23.28 16.39
C ALA A 98 19.47 24.52 15.67
N ALA A 99 20.35 25.44 15.25
CA ALA A 99 19.96 26.63 14.49
C ALA A 99 19.33 26.25 13.11
N LEU A 100 19.86 25.25 12.41
CA LEU A 100 19.27 24.73 11.18
C LEU A 100 17.90 24.09 11.43
N SER A 101 17.75 23.30 12.49
CA SER A 101 16.47 22.67 12.87
C SER A 101 15.42 23.72 13.20
N GLN A 102 15.78 24.75 13.99
CA GLN A 102 14.88 25.87 14.32
C GLN A 102 14.49 26.67 13.07
N GLY A 103 15.46 27.01 12.23
CA GLY A 103 15.22 27.71 10.96
C GLY A 103 14.28 26.94 10.03
N LEU A 104 14.50 25.63 9.90
CA LEU A 104 13.63 24.75 9.11
C LEU A 104 12.23 24.67 9.70
N ALA A 105 12.11 24.48 11.01
CA ALA A 105 10.79 24.43 11.66
C ALA A 105 10.01 25.73 11.46
N VAL A 106 10.64 26.90 11.57
CA VAL A 106 10.01 28.21 11.34
C VAL A 106 9.55 28.35 9.87
N ALA A 107 10.38 27.88 8.92
CA ALA A 107 10.04 27.94 7.51
C ALA A 107 8.82 27.05 7.19
N LEU A 108 8.81 25.82 7.71
CA LEU A 108 7.75 24.84 7.46
C LEU A 108 6.43 25.24 8.14
N LYS A 109 6.45 25.80 9.35
CA LYS A 109 5.23 26.27 10.05
C LYS A 109 4.45 27.34 9.27
N LYS A 110 5.08 28.06 8.35
CA LYS A 110 4.43 29.07 7.49
C LYS A 110 3.71 28.48 6.29
N ASP A 111 3.96 27.23 5.98
CA ASP A 111 3.47 26.57 4.76
C ASP A 111 2.30 25.63 5.09
N ARG A 112 1.15 25.84 4.46
CA ARG A 112 -0.08 25.06 4.65
C ARG A 112 0.02 23.58 4.27
N ARG A 113 1.10 23.16 3.60
CA ARG A 113 1.37 21.76 3.29
C ARG A 113 1.70 20.94 4.53
N TYR A 114 2.08 21.59 5.61
CA TYR A 114 2.43 20.95 6.87
C TYR A 114 1.43 21.35 7.95
N SER A 115 0.75 20.36 8.51
CA SER A 115 -0.25 20.59 9.57
C SER A 115 0.40 20.77 10.94
N GLN A 116 1.55 20.13 11.16
CA GLN A 116 2.28 20.23 12.42
C GLN A 116 3.79 20.07 12.18
N VAL A 117 4.61 20.83 12.89
CA VAL A 117 6.08 20.75 12.87
C VAL A 117 6.59 20.85 14.30
N LEU A 118 7.28 19.80 14.75
CA LEU A 118 7.84 19.66 16.09
C LEU A 118 9.34 19.37 15.99
N ASN A 119 10.17 20.07 16.76
CA ASN A 119 11.64 19.86 16.77
C ASN A 119 12.27 20.00 18.14
N GLY A 120 11.47 20.17 19.18
CA GLY A 120 11.98 20.39 20.53
C GLY A 120 10.95 20.08 21.59
N GLY A 121 11.32 20.39 22.83
CA GLY A 121 10.45 20.23 23.98
C GLY A 121 9.17 21.03 23.88
N PHE A 122 8.28 20.72 24.77
CA PHE A 122 7.02 21.45 24.89
C PHE A 122 7.35 22.92 25.24
N ASP A 123 7.06 23.82 24.33
CA ASP A 123 7.18 25.24 24.60
C ASP A 123 6.02 25.64 25.53
N VAL A 124 6.34 25.95 26.78
CA VAL A 124 5.38 26.43 27.77
C VAL A 124 4.67 27.70 27.26
N GLY A 125 5.36 28.51 26.43
CA GLY A 125 4.79 29.69 25.78
C GLY A 125 3.81 29.35 24.65
N ALA A 126 3.84 28.10 24.14
CA ALA A 126 2.86 27.59 23.17
C ALA A 126 1.61 26.98 23.80
N LEU A 127 1.53 26.88 25.12
CA LEU A 127 0.27 26.61 25.83
C LEU A 127 -0.70 27.71 25.47
N ASP A 128 -1.85 27.31 24.93
CA ASP A 128 -2.94 28.26 24.70
C ASP A 128 -3.25 28.99 26.05
N PRO A 129 -3.06 30.34 26.11
CA PRO A 129 -3.32 31.08 27.31
C PRO A 129 -4.73 30.85 27.90
N GLN A 130 -5.66 30.41 27.06
CA GLN A 130 -7.02 30.05 27.46
C GLN A 130 -7.06 28.77 28.30
N LEU A 131 -6.07 27.94 28.31
CA LEU A 131 -5.98 26.71 29.10
C LEU A 131 -5.36 26.93 30.49
N LEU A 132 -4.63 28.03 30.68
CA LEU A 132 -4.01 28.34 31.98
C LEU A 132 -5.00 28.31 33.16
N PRO A 133 -6.20 28.90 33.05
CA PRO A 133 -7.20 28.84 34.14
C PRO A 133 -7.69 27.41 34.43
N TYR A 134 -7.62 26.51 33.47
CA TYR A 134 -8.07 25.11 33.58
C TYR A 134 -7.01 24.18 34.20
N ARG A 135 -5.80 24.63 34.51
CA ARG A 135 -4.68 23.77 34.89
C ARG A 135 -5.00 22.84 36.04
N TYR A 136 -5.74 23.29 37.05
CA TYR A 136 -6.17 22.46 38.18
C TYR A 136 -7.26 21.44 37.84
N LEU A 137 -8.03 21.68 36.78
CA LEU A 137 -9.04 20.74 36.31
C LEU A 137 -8.43 19.67 35.43
N LEU A 138 -7.36 20.02 34.73
CA LEU A 138 -6.61 19.11 33.84
C LEU A 138 -5.56 18.28 34.58
N SER A 139 -4.91 18.89 35.58
CA SER A 139 -3.87 18.22 36.41
C SER A 139 -4.49 17.24 37.41
N PRO A 140 -3.84 16.10 37.68
CA PRO A 140 -4.26 15.14 38.70
C PRO A 140 -3.95 15.59 40.12
N THR A 141 -3.28 16.71 40.34
CA THR A 141 -2.86 17.14 41.69
C THR A 141 -3.99 17.12 42.69
N LEU A 142 -5.18 17.63 42.33
CA LEU A 142 -6.37 17.64 43.22
C LEU A 142 -6.96 16.25 43.47
N ASP A 143 -6.51 15.23 42.79
CA ASP A 143 -6.97 13.86 43.08
C ASP A 143 -6.35 13.34 44.37
N THR A 144 -5.12 13.74 44.66
CA THR A 144 -4.32 13.27 45.83
C THR A 144 -3.94 14.33 46.82
N GLN A 145 -3.85 15.61 46.41
CA GLN A 145 -3.35 16.73 47.23
C GLN A 145 -4.35 17.86 47.25
N PRO A 146 -4.90 18.27 48.43
CA PRO A 146 -5.70 19.46 48.56
C PRO A 146 -4.81 20.71 48.50
N LEU A 147 -5.39 21.85 48.04
CA LEU A 147 -4.69 23.14 48.07
C LEU A 147 -4.80 23.74 49.47
N ASP A 148 -4.22 23.08 50.48
CA ASP A 148 -4.19 23.52 51.87
C ASP A 148 -2.86 24.20 52.22
N GLU A 149 -2.77 24.69 53.48
CA GLU A 149 -1.60 25.41 53.98
C GLU A 149 -0.32 24.55 53.91
N ALA A 150 -0.42 23.28 54.26
CA ALA A 150 0.71 22.38 54.29
C ALA A 150 1.30 22.13 52.89
N TYR A 151 0.42 21.83 51.92
CA TYR A 151 0.82 21.62 50.54
C TYR A 151 1.40 22.90 49.90
N LEU A 152 0.77 24.06 50.13
CA LEU A 152 1.26 25.34 49.62
C LEU A 152 2.61 25.72 50.24
N ALA A 153 2.85 25.47 51.52
CA ALA A 153 4.10 25.74 52.19
C ALA A 153 5.24 24.89 51.60
N ASP A 154 4.99 23.62 51.38
CA ASP A 154 5.95 22.72 50.74
C ASP A 154 6.27 23.19 49.32
N GLN A 155 5.27 23.52 48.54
CA GLN A 155 5.45 23.99 47.15
C GLN A 155 6.20 25.34 47.10
N LEU A 156 5.89 26.29 48.00
CA LEU A 156 6.57 27.57 48.02
C LEU A 156 8.02 27.45 48.49
N GLN A 157 8.29 26.54 49.42
CA GLN A 157 9.68 26.21 49.78
C GLN A 157 10.48 25.66 48.61
N GLN A 158 9.92 24.72 47.87
CA GLN A 158 10.54 24.19 46.63
C GLN A 158 10.79 25.30 45.59
N ARG A 159 9.86 26.26 45.45
CA ARG A 159 10.04 27.44 44.55
C ARG A 159 11.21 28.33 45.00
N LEU A 160 11.42 28.46 46.25
CA LEU A 160 12.55 29.22 46.77
C LEU A 160 13.87 28.54 46.36
N ASP A 161 13.94 27.21 46.47
CA ASP A 161 15.11 26.45 46.06
C ASP A 161 15.32 26.50 44.54
N ASP A 162 14.26 26.42 43.76
CA ASP A 162 14.28 26.51 42.28
C ASP A 162 14.77 27.88 41.79
N LEU A 163 14.38 28.97 42.50
CA LEU A 163 14.83 30.33 42.16
C LEU A 163 16.34 30.55 42.37
N SER A 164 16.98 29.67 43.14
CA SER A 164 18.43 29.67 43.32
C SER A 164 19.16 28.86 42.25
N SER A 165 18.42 28.20 41.34
CA SER A 165 18.96 27.35 40.24
C SER A 165 19.18 28.15 38.93
N PRO A 166 20.00 27.67 37.98
CA PRO A 166 20.17 28.30 36.68
C PRO A 166 18.86 28.46 35.86
N GLY A 167 17.84 27.67 36.16
CA GLY A 167 16.52 27.74 35.51
C GLY A 167 15.55 28.84 36.02
N ALA A 168 16.02 29.64 37.02
CA ALA A 168 15.20 30.64 37.67
C ALA A 168 14.50 31.66 36.72
N SER A 169 15.12 31.98 35.60
CA SER A 169 14.55 32.96 34.64
C SER A 169 13.22 32.52 34.01
N LEU A 170 13.02 31.22 33.77
CA LEU A 170 11.79 30.67 33.24
C LEU A 170 10.64 30.63 34.28
N LEU A 171 11.00 30.49 35.56
CA LEU A 171 10.04 30.37 36.65
C LEU A 171 9.50 31.72 37.13
N LYS A 172 10.31 32.80 36.99
CA LYS A 172 9.90 34.12 37.46
C LYS A 172 8.58 34.62 36.94
N ASP A 173 8.30 34.41 35.66
CA ASP A 173 7.10 34.88 35.00
C ASP A 173 5.86 34.04 35.34
N LEU A 174 6.09 32.74 35.62
CA LEU A 174 5.03 31.79 35.97
C LEU A 174 4.66 31.83 37.47
N LEU A 175 5.61 32.06 38.32
CA LEU A 175 5.48 31.94 39.80
C LEU A 175 4.32 32.71 40.40
N PRO A 176 4.03 33.99 40.05
CA PRO A 176 2.92 34.73 40.62
C PRO A 176 1.54 34.11 40.33
N ARG A 177 1.40 33.40 39.19
CA ARG A 177 0.15 32.79 38.77
C ARG A 177 0.06 31.33 39.07
N ASP A 178 1.19 30.64 39.14
CA ASP A 178 1.26 29.18 39.27
C ASP A 178 2.36 28.74 40.27
N PRO A 179 2.21 29.06 41.58
CA PRO A 179 3.19 28.70 42.59
C PRO A 179 3.38 27.18 42.76
N THR A 180 2.41 26.40 42.35
CA THR A 180 2.43 24.93 42.40
C THR A 180 2.98 24.28 41.11
N LEU A 181 3.33 25.10 40.09
CA LEU A 181 3.84 24.68 38.78
C LEU A 181 2.95 23.64 38.08
N GLU A 182 1.64 23.77 38.18
CA GLU A 182 0.71 22.86 37.52
C GLU A 182 0.86 22.86 36.01
N VAL A 183 1.23 24.02 35.43
CA VAL A 183 1.54 24.13 34.00
C VAL A 183 2.70 23.24 33.61
N LEU A 184 3.78 23.21 34.42
CA LEU A 184 4.93 22.37 34.17
C LEU A 184 4.60 20.88 34.33
N LYS A 185 3.86 20.53 35.40
CA LYS A 185 3.37 19.15 35.62
C LYS A 185 2.50 18.67 34.48
N LEU A 186 1.67 19.53 33.90
CA LEU A 186 0.87 19.23 32.73
C LEU A 186 1.77 19.05 31.48
N ALA A 187 2.77 19.92 31.30
CA ALA A 187 3.71 19.81 30.19
C ALA A 187 4.49 18.49 30.25
N GLU A 188 4.97 18.10 31.42
CA GLU A 188 5.62 16.81 31.68
C GLU A 188 4.67 15.62 31.41
N ARG A 189 3.42 15.75 31.87
CA ARG A 189 2.39 14.72 31.63
C ARG A 189 2.08 14.55 30.17
N TRP A 190 2.04 15.62 29.37
CA TRP A 190 1.74 15.59 27.95
C TRP A 190 2.96 15.28 27.07
N ALA A 191 4.17 15.36 27.63
CA ALA A 191 5.39 14.97 26.95
C ALA A 191 5.36 13.47 26.60
N PRO A 192 5.94 13.05 25.46
CA PRO A 192 6.08 11.63 25.13
C PRO A 192 6.80 10.87 26.26
N PRO A 193 6.43 9.61 26.53
CA PRO A 193 7.04 8.81 27.60
C PRO A 193 8.56 8.69 27.49
N LYS A 194 9.07 8.67 26.26
CA LYS A 194 10.50 8.66 25.94
C LYS A 194 10.78 9.84 25.01
N SER A 195 11.23 10.94 25.60
CA SER A 195 11.59 12.14 24.84
C SER A 195 13.06 12.09 24.45
N PRO A 196 13.43 12.58 23.24
CA PRO A 196 14.81 12.79 22.87
C PRO A 196 15.51 13.78 23.81
N GLU A 197 16.83 13.75 23.83
CA GLU A 197 17.61 14.73 24.59
C GLU A 197 17.35 16.13 24.02
N LEU A 198 17.12 17.09 24.90
CA LEU A 198 16.85 18.48 24.52
C LEU A 198 18.15 19.29 24.68
N ARG A 199 18.68 19.84 23.56
CA ARG A 199 19.85 20.73 23.54
C ARG A 199 19.48 21.98 22.75
N ASP A 200 19.74 23.15 23.27
CA ASP A 200 19.39 24.46 22.67
C ASP A 200 17.91 24.53 22.22
N GLY A 201 17.00 23.87 22.96
CA GLY A 201 15.58 23.81 22.63
C GLY A 201 15.20 22.89 21.45
N VAL A 202 16.13 22.07 20.98
CA VAL A 202 15.94 21.12 19.87
C VAL A 202 16.20 19.67 20.34
N TRP A 203 15.44 18.73 19.77
CA TRP A 203 15.63 17.30 20.01
C TRP A 203 16.88 16.78 19.32
N PHE A 204 17.69 16.04 20.03
CA PHE A 204 18.87 15.36 19.52
C PHE A 204 18.78 13.85 19.69
N SER A 205 19.26 13.12 18.67
CA SER A 205 19.51 11.69 18.79
C SER A 205 20.79 11.39 19.59
N PRO A 206 20.97 10.18 20.12
CA PRO A 206 22.23 9.74 20.71
C PRO A 206 23.44 9.87 19.76
N GLN A 207 23.19 9.99 18.45
CA GLN A 207 24.21 10.17 17.41
C GLN A 207 24.47 11.64 17.07
N HIS A 208 24.02 12.59 17.88
CA HIS A 208 24.16 14.04 17.66
C HIS A 208 23.49 14.54 16.36
N GLU A 209 22.33 14.00 16.02
CA GLU A 209 21.52 14.46 14.90
C GLU A 209 20.35 15.32 15.46
N ALA A 210 20.12 16.50 14.90
CA ALA A 210 18.97 17.30 15.28
C ALA A 210 17.70 16.72 14.64
N LEU A 211 16.69 16.40 15.46
CA LEU A 211 15.48 15.67 15.05
C LEU A 211 14.30 16.63 14.86
N LEU A 212 13.48 16.32 13.88
CA LEU A 212 12.17 16.99 13.67
C LEU A 212 11.12 15.95 13.30
N VAL A 213 9.89 16.24 13.71
CA VAL A 213 8.69 15.50 13.28
C VAL A 213 7.81 16.47 12.51
N VAL A 214 7.43 16.10 11.30
CA VAL A 214 6.57 16.91 10.43
C VAL A 214 5.35 16.10 10.05
N GLN A 215 4.17 16.63 10.30
CA GLN A 215 2.90 16.05 9.84
C GLN A 215 2.48 16.76 8.56
N THR A 216 2.26 16.00 7.49
CA THR A 216 1.83 16.53 6.20
C THR A 216 0.30 16.68 6.15
N ALA A 217 -0.18 17.70 5.43
CA ALA A 217 -1.60 17.83 5.10
C ALA A 217 -2.04 16.77 4.07
N ALA A 218 -1.12 16.39 3.17
CA ALA A 218 -1.34 15.36 2.17
C ALA A 218 -1.47 13.97 2.81
N ALA A 219 -2.26 13.09 2.20
CA ALA A 219 -2.37 11.70 2.60
C ALA A 219 -1.02 10.98 2.43
N GLY A 220 -0.66 10.12 3.40
CA GLY A 220 0.64 9.41 3.39
C GLY A 220 0.85 8.51 2.19
N PHE A 221 -0.22 7.99 1.59
CA PHE A 221 -0.19 7.09 0.44
C PHE A 221 -0.45 7.78 -0.92
N ASP A 222 -0.36 9.10 -0.98
CA ASP A 222 -0.36 9.87 -2.23
C ASP A 222 1.08 10.21 -2.63
N PRO A 223 1.71 9.44 -3.54
CA PRO A 223 3.12 9.62 -3.90
C PRO A 223 3.41 10.99 -4.51
N ASP A 224 2.48 11.53 -5.31
CA ASP A 224 2.66 12.79 -6.02
C ASP A 224 2.57 13.99 -5.07
N ALA A 225 1.58 14.00 -4.18
CA ALA A 225 1.43 15.03 -3.17
C ALA A 225 2.58 14.96 -2.13
N GLN A 226 3.02 13.77 -1.77
CA GLN A 226 4.17 13.59 -0.89
C GLN A 226 5.48 14.02 -1.55
N ALA A 227 5.67 13.77 -2.85
CA ALA A 227 6.83 14.25 -3.58
C ALA A 227 6.93 15.79 -3.58
N GLN A 228 5.80 16.50 -3.78
CA GLN A 228 5.73 17.95 -3.71
C GLN A 228 6.02 18.46 -2.29
N THR A 229 5.48 17.80 -1.28
CA THR A 229 5.66 18.12 0.13
C THR A 229 7.13 17.94 0.55
N ILE A 230 7.73 16.80 0.23
CA ILE A 230 9.13 16.49 0.52
C ILE A 230 10.07 17.41 -0.27
N GLY A 231 9.72 17.72 -1.53
CA GLY A 231 10.43 18.70 -2.34
C GLY A 231 10.48 20.08 -1.66
N GLY A 232 9.37 20.53 -1.07
CA GLY A 232 9.29 21.75 -0.29
C GLY A 232 10.17 21.73 0.96
N ILE A 233 10.22 20.62 1.71
CA ILE A 233 11.12 20.46 2.87
C ILE A 233 12.60 20.62 2.44
N ARG A 234 13.01 19.93 1.37
CA ARG A 234 14.36 20.00 0.85
C ARG A 234 14.71 21.41 0.38
N GLN A 235 13.80 22.07 -0.32
CA GLN A 235 13.99 23.44 -0.79
C GLN A 235 14.14 24.42 0.39
N ALA A 236 13.27 24.30 1.41
CA ALA A 236 13.35 25.12 2.60
C ALA A 236 14.66 24.90 3.35
N PHE A 237 15.12 23.66 3.49
CA PHE A 237 16.39 23.32 4.12
C PHE A 237 17.59 23.92 3.36
N HIS A 238 17.66 23.76 2.04
CA HIS A 238 18.75 24.29 1.24
C HIS A 238 18.79 25.83 1.18
N ALA A 239 17.69 26.49 1.46
CA ALA A 239 17.63 27.95 1.57
C ALA A 239 18.19 28.51 2.88
N LEU A 240 18.44 27.64 3.89
CA LEU A 240 18.96 28.07 5.18
C LEU A 240 20.47 28.34 5.12
N PRO A 241 20.97 29.41 5.80
CA PRO A 241 22.39 29.65 5.96
C PRO A 241 23.06 28.49 6.69
N GLY A 242 24.17 28.00 6.18
CA GLY A 242 24.90 26.85 6.80
C GLY A 242 24.42 25.46 6.38
N SER A 243 23.37 25.33 5.56
CA SER A 243 22.85 24.04 5.09
C SER A 243 23.83 23.25 4.21
N ALA A 244 24.81 23.93 3.56
CA ALA A 244 25.81 23.26 2.72
C ALA A 244 26.74 22.29 3.50
N GLY A 245 26.90 22.49 4.80
CA GLY A 245 27.68 21.62 5.69
C GLY A 245 26.88 20.56 6.45
N ALA A 246 25.59 20.44 6.13
CA ALA A 246 24.68 19.52 6.79
C ALA A 246 23.92 18.65 5.78
N MET A 247 23.48 17.47 6.23
CA MET A 247 22.63 16.55 5.47
C MET A 247 21.26 16.45 6.12
N LEU A 248 20.22 16.44 5.30
CA LEU A 248 18.86 16.22 5.72
C LEU A 248 18.44 14.81 5.34
N ASP A 249 18.25 13.96 6.32
CA ASP A 249 17.69 12.63 6.18
C ASP A 249 16.19 12.65 6.46
N LEU A 250 15.43 11.89 5.66
CA LEU A 250 13.98 11.82 5.75
C LEU A 250 13.54 10.36 5.86
N SER A 251 12.53 10.10 6.68
CA SER A 251 11.86 8.81 6.78
C SER A 251 10.38 8.97 7.05
N GLY A 252 9.65 7.88 6.98
CA GLY A 252 8.22 7.81 7.25
C GLY A 252 7.38 7.36 6.07
N PRO A 253 6.08 7.03 6.30
CA PRO A 253 5.21 6.45 5.27
C PRO A 253 5.10 7.28 4.00
N GLY A 254 5.00 8.62 4.12
CA GLY A 254 4.95 9.51 2.96
C GLY A 254 6.23 9.49 2.12
N TYR A 255 7.40 9.41 2.75
CA TYR A 255 8.67 9.27 2.05
C TYR A 255 8.77 7.93 1.33
N PHE A 256 8.35 6.84 1.97
CA PHE A 256 8.31 5.52 1.35
C PHE A 256 7.35 5.47 0.16
N SER A 257 6.17 6.07 0.31
CA SER A 257 5.19 6.17 -0.77
C SER A 257 5.76 6.87 -2.01
N MET A 258 6.46 7.99 -1.80
CA MET A 258 7.13 8.75 -2.87
C MET A 258 8.21 7.90 -3.57
N VAL A 259 9.09 7.25 -2.79
CA VAL A 259 10.19 6.44 -3.36
C VAL A 259 9.66 5.25 -4.14
N ILE A 260 8.69 4.50 -3.57
CA ILE A 260 8.05 3.36 -4.24
C ILE A 260 7.32 3.83 -5.48
N GLY A 261 6.58 4.94 -5.40
CA GLY A 261 5.85 5.51 -6.53
C GLY A 261 6.79 5.84 -7.70
N ALA A 262 7.86 6.60 -7.44
CA ALA A 262 8.85 6.96 -8.44
C ALA A 262 9.56 5.74 -9.05
N GLN A 263 9.94 4.75 -8.21
CA GLN A 263 10.56 3.51 -8.68
C GLN A 263 9.61 2.69 -9.53
N THR A 264 8.34 2.60 -9.11
CA THR A 264 7.28 1.88 -9.84
C THR A 264 7.04 2.50 -11.20
N GLN A 265 6.91 3.82 -11.28
CA GLN A 265 6.70 4.54 -12.52
C GLN A 265 7.88 4.36 -13.48
N HIS A 266 9.10 4.56 -13.01
CA HIS A 266 10.30 4.39 -13.83
C HIS A 266 10.42 2.97 -14.40
N GLN A 267 10.16 1.94 -13.57
CA GLN A 267 10.18 0.56 -14.03
C GLN A 267 9.07 0.26 -15.03
N ALA A 268 7.84 0.71 -14.77
CA ALA A 268 6.71 0.51 -15.68
C ALA A 268 6.99 1.14 -17.07
N GLU A 269 7.56 2.34 -17.11
CA GLU A 269 7.95 3.01 -18.37
C GLU A 269 9.04 2.23 -19.11
N TRP A 270 10.08 1.79 -18.41
CA TRP A 270 11.20 1.07 -19.02
C TRP A 270 10.75 -0.30 -19.56
N ILE A 271 10.04 -1.08 -18.74
CA ILE A 271 9.47 -2.38 -19.13
C ILE A 271 8.50 -2.20 -20.30
N GLY A 272 7.63 -1.18 -20.23
CA GLY A 272 6.67 -0.87 -21.29
C GLY A 272 7.33 -0.52 -22.62
N ARG A 273 8.39 0.30 -22.61
CA ARG A 273 9.14 0.65 -23.83
C ARG A 273 9.81 -0.56 -24.46
N ILE A 274 10.53 -1.37 -23.67
CA ILE A 274 11.22 -2.56 -24.18
C ILE A 274 10.23 -3.59 -24.69
N SER A 275 9.16 -3.88 -23.93
CA SER A 275 8.12 -4.80 -24.35
C SER A 275 7.45 -4.37 -25.65
N THR A 276 7.16 -3.08 -25.81
CA THR A 276 6.56 -2.53 -27.03
C THR A 276 7.49 -2.67 -28.23
N VAL A 277 8.76 -2.29 -28.09
CA VAL A 277 9.75 -2.41 -29.17
C VAL A 277 9.97 -3.89 -29.54
N GLY A 278 10.14 -4.74 -28.53
CA GLY A 278 10.30 -6.17 -28.73
C GLY A 278 9.08 -6.81 -29.41
N PHE A 279 7.87 -6.42 -29.02
CA PHE A 279 6.63 -6.89 -29.62
C PHE A 279 6.50 -6.45 -31.09
N ILE A 280 6.79 -5.19 -31.41
CA ILE A 280 6.83 -4.70 -32.79
C ILE A 280 7.84 -5.49 -33.60
N ALA A 281 9.05 -5.69 -33.09
CA ALA A 281 10.10 -6.47 -33.76
C ALA A 281 9.67 -7.92 -33.99
N LEU A 282 9.06 -8.57 -32.98
CA LEU A 282 8.54 -9.92 -33.09
C LEU A 282 7.49 -10.05 -34.20
N LEU A 283 6.52 -9.14 -34.24
CA LEU A 283 5.47 -9.16 -35.28
C LEU A 283 6.04 -8.87 -36.67
N LEU A 284 6.98 -7.93 -36.78
CA LEU A 284 7.66 -7.66 -38.07
C LEU A 284 8.45 -8.89 -38.55
N LEU A 285 9.11 -9.59 -37.63
CA LEU A 285 9.84 -10.83 -37.97
C LEU A 285 8.88 -11.95 -38.40
N ALA A 286 7.76 -12.11 -37.66
CA ALA A 286 6.76 -13.14 -37.90
C ALA A 286 6.02 -12.96 -39.23
N TYR A 287 5.60 -11.73 -39.55
CA TYR A 287 4.74 -11.44 -40.71
C TYR A 287 5.44 -10.71 -41.84
N ARG A 288 6.61 -10.11 -41.62
CA ARG A 288 7.39 -9.32 -42.59
C ARG A 288 6.53 -8.29 -43.36
N SER A 289 5.56 -7.69 -42.65
CA SER A 289 4.58 -6.77 -43.23
C SER A 289 4.17 -5.69 -42.26
N VAL A 290 4.56 -4.45 -42.50
CA VAL A 290 4.15 -3.26 -41.71
C VAL A 290 2.64 -3.06 -41.78
N SER A 291 2.02 -3.31 -42.91
CA SER A 291 0.56 -3.21 -43.07
C SER A 291 -0.18 -4.19 -42.15
N SER A 292 0.30 -5.43 -42.06
CA SER A 292 -0.29 -6.43 -41.16
C SER A 292 -0.12 -6.05 -39.69
N LEU A 293 1.03 -5.46 -39.32
CA LEU A 293 1.29 -4.94 -37.99
C LEU A 293 0.30 -3.82 -37.62
N LEU A 294 0.19 -2.80 -38.47
CA LEU A 294 -0.66 -1.64 -38.22
C LEU A 294 -2.16 -2.02 -38.16
N LEU A 295 -2.60 -2.89 -39.09
CA LEU A 295 -3.98 -3.37 -39.07
C LEU A 295 -4.26 -4.30 -37.90
N GLY A 296 -3.32 -5.13 -37.48
CA GLY A 296 -3.43 -5.96 -36.28
C GLY A 296 -3.42 -5.17 -34.97
N ALA A 297 -2.85 -3.98 -34.94
CA ALA A 297 -2.86 -3.09 -33.80
C ALA A 297 -4.22 -2.40 -33.57
N LEU A 298 -5.06 -2.25 -34.59
CA LEU A 298 -6.37 -1.58 -34.46
C LEU A 298 -7.33 -2.27 -33.48
N PRO A 299 -7.51 -3.61 -33.51
CA PRO A 299 -8.32 -4.31 -32.50
C PRO A 299 -7.79 -4.09 -31.07
N ILE A 300 -6.48 -4.06 -30.90
CA ILE A 300 -5.84 -3.86 -29.60
C ILE A 300 -6.07 -2.43 -29.10
N ALA A 301 -5.88 -1.43 -29.97
CA ALA A 301 -6.18 -0.03 -29.65
C ALA A 301 -7.67 0.17 -29.31
N SER A 302 -8.55 -0.50 -30.04
CA SER A 302 -10.00 -0.48 -29.76
C SER A 302 -10.31 -1.08 -28.38
N ALA A 303 -9.66 -2.20 -28.04
CA ALA A 303 -9.80 -2.86 -26.75
C ALA A 303 -9.33 -1.96 -25.60
N ALA A 304 -8.16 -1.32 -25.76
CA ALA A 304 -7.60 -0.43 -24.77
C ALA A 304 -8.51 0.77 -24.51
N LEU A 305 -8.89 1.49 -25.57
CA LEU A 305 -9.74 2.67 -25.44
C LEU A 305 -11.13 2.35 -24.90
N ALA A 306 -11.75 1.26 -25.36
CA ALA A 306 -13.05 0.85 -24.86
C ALA A 306 -12.99 0.38 -23.39
N GLY A 307 -11.93 -0.33 -23.01
CA GLY A 307 -11.70 -0.73 -21.62
C GLY A 307 -11.57 0.46 -20.70
N ILE A 308 -10.74 1.46 -21.06
CA ILE A 308 -10.57 2.70 -20.28
C ILE A 308 -11.90 3.48 -20.26
N ALA A 309 -12.58 3.59 -21.39
CA ALA A 309 -13.86 4.30 -21.49
C ALA A 309 -14.90 3.73 -20.52
N VAL A 310 -15.05 2.40 -20.46
CA VAL A 310 -15.97 1.75 -19.53
C VAL A 310 -15.52 1.94 -18.08
N LEU A 311 -14.23 1.89 -17.79
CA LEU A 311 -13.71 2.18 -16.45
C LEU A 311 -14.08 3.58 -15.98
N THR A 312 -13.89 4.61 -16.82
CA THR A 312 -14.22 6.00 -16.48
C THR A 312 -15.72 6.25 -16.30
N LEU A 313 -16.56 5.37 -16.84
CA LEU A 313 -18.03 5.41 -16.66
C LEU A 313 -18.49 4.62 -15.43
N ALA A 314 -17.81 3.51 -15.11
CA ALA A 314 -18.22 2.60 -14.05
C ALA A 314 -17.62 2.94 -12.68
N PHE A 315 -16.51 3.66 -12.64
CA PHE A 315 -15.79 4.01 -11.42
C PHE A 315 -15.48 5.49 -11.36
N PRO A 316 -15.57 6.12 -10.17
CA PRO A 316 -15.28 7.55 -10.00
C PRO A 316 -13.81 7.90 -10.30
N GLU A 317 -12.91 6.95 -10.01
CA GLU A 317 -11.47 7.07 -10.25
C GLU A 317 -10.91 5.76 -10.76
N VAL A 318 -9.91 5.82 -11.63
CA VAL A 318 -9.21 4.66 -12.18
C VAL A 318 -7.81 4.60 -11.59
N HIS A 319 -7.47 3.48 -11.00
CA HIS A 319 -6.16 3.35 -10.38
C HIS A 319 -5.04 3.17 -11.43
N GLY A 320 -3.91 3.90 -11.24
CA GLY A 320 -2.77 3.85 -12.18
C GLY A 320 -2.21 2.44 -12.39
N ILE A 321 -2.15 1.63 -11.33
CA ILE A 321 -1.74 0.21 -11.42
C ILE A 321 -2.74 -0.59 -12.27
N THR A 322 -4.05 -0.32 -12.18
CA THR A 322 -5.04 -0.98 -13.04
C THR A 322 -4.80 -0.71 -14.51
N LEU A 323 -4.42 0.53 -14.86
CA LEU A 323 -4.07 0.87 -16.25
C LEU A 323 -2.80 0.14 -16.69
N ALA A 324 -1.75 0.17 -15.88
CA ALA A 324 -0.48 -0.49 -16.18
C ALA A 324 -0.64 -2.01 -16.37
N PHE A 325 -1.33 -2.67 -15.45
CA PHE A 325 -1.65 -4.10 -15.57
C PHE A 325 -2.65 -4.38 -16.70
N GLY A 326 -3.63 -3.52 -16.87
CA GLY A 326 -4.63 -3.65 -17.92
C GLY A 326 -3.98 -3.68 -19.30
N PHE A 327 -3.03 -2.80 -19.57
CA PHE A 327 -2.27 -2.83 -20.83
C PHE A 327 -1.46 -4.11 -21.01
N THR A 328 -0.88 -4.64 -19.95
CA THR A 328 -0.18 -5.93 -19.98
C THR A 328 -1.15 -7.09 -20.30
N LEU A 329 -2.36 -7.05 -19.71
CA LEU A 329 -3.40 -8.06 -19.94
C LEU A 329 -4.02 -7.95 -21.34
N LEU A 330 -4.00 -6.80 -21.98
CA LEU A 330 -4.34 -6.67 -23.39
C LEU A 330 -3.38 -7.45 -24.30
N GLY A 331 -2.21 -7.86 -23.77
CA GLY A 331 -1.36 -8.87 -24.42
C GLY A 331 -2.08 -10.18 -24.72
N VAL A 332 -3.14 -10.52 -23.97
CA VAL A 332 -4.04 -11.65 -24.32
C VAL A 332 -4.92 -11.31 -25.53
N ALA A 333 -5.42 -10.08 -25.61
CA ALA A 333 -6.28 -9.63 -26.71
C ALA A 333 -5.56 -9.62 -28.07
N GLN A 334 -4.25 -9.48 -28.09
CA GLN A 334 -3.43 -9.54 -29.33
C GLN A 334 -3.44 -10.93 -29.98
N GLU A 335 -3.72 -11.98 -29.23
CA GLU A 335 -3.79 -13.33 -29.79
C GLU A 335 -4.85 -13.45 -30.87
N TYR A 336 -5.94 -12.71 -30.81
CA TYR A 336 -7.02 -12.80 -31.79
C TYR A 336 -6.61 -12.30 -33.17
N PRO A 337 -6.06 -11.09 -33.37
CA PRO A 337 -5.53 -10.67 -34.65
C PRO A 337 -4.33 -11.51 -35.12
N ILE A 338 -3.45 -11.95 -34.23
CA ILE A 338 -2.32 -12.85 -34.57
C ILE A 338 -2.83 -14.14 -35.18
N ARG A 339 -3.85 -14.77 -34.60
CA ARG A 339 -4.42 -16.01 -35.13
C ARG A 339 -5.06 -15.80 -36.49
N VAL A 340 -5.82 -14.69 -36.66
CA VAL A 340 -6.41 -14.36 -37.97
C VAL A 340 -5.33 -14.12 -39.01
N LEU A 341 -4.26 -13.39 -38.69
CA LEU A 341 -3.15 -13.14 -39.60
C LEU A 341 -2.38 -14.40 -39.99
N SER A 342 -2.19 -15.33 -39.02
CA SER A 342 -1.47 -16.59 -39.29
C SER A 342 -2.27 -17.60 -40.09
N HIS A 343 -3.62 -17.63 -39.97
CA HIS A 343 -4.47 -18.58 -40.71
C HIS A 343 -4.96 -18.05 -42.05
N ARG A 344 -4.34 -17.00 -42.55
CA ARG A 344 -4.66 -16.49 -43.89
C ARG A 344 -4.06 -17.36 -44.97
N ARG A 345 -4.87 -17.67 -45.97
CA ARG A 345 -4.46 -18.44 -47.18
C ARG A 345 -4.29 -17.48 -48.36
N ALA A 346 -3.30 -17.75 -49.19
CA ALA A 346 -3.07 -17.01 -50.42
C ALA A 346 -4.28 -17.16 -51.36
N GLY A 347 -4.87 -16.03 -51.79
CA GLY A 347 -5.98 -16.03 -52.73
C GLY A 347 -7.39 -16.16 -52.10
N GLU A 348 -7.52 -16.56 -50.80
CA GLU A 348 -8.82 -16.64 -50.12
C GLU A 348 -9.25 -15.31 -49.51
N ASP A 349 -10.57 -15.13 -49.35
CA ASP A 349 -11.10 -13.96 -48.64
C ASP A 349 -10.88 -14.11 -47.12
N ALA A 350 -10.32 -13.10 -46.51
CA ALA A 350 -10.06 -13.06 -45.04
C ALA A 350 -11.31 -13.37 -44.22
N LEU A 351 -12.50 -13.07 -44.73
CA LEU A 351 -13.78 -13.38 -44.08
C LEU A 351 -14.01 -14.90 -43.92
N GLN A 352 -13.59 -15.69 -44.91
CA GLN A 352 -13.78 -17.17 -44.86
C GLN A 352 -12.88 -17.76 -43.78
N SER A 353 -11.60 -17.35 -43.72
CA SER A 353 -10.66 -17.80 -42.69
C SER A 353 -11.14 -17.45 -41.27
N VAL A 354 -11.65 -16.23 -41.10
CA VAL A 354 -12.18 -15.80 -39.78
C VAL A 354 -13.45 -16.55 -39.41
N ARG A 355 -14.37 -16.81 -40.35
CA ARG A 355 -15.55 -17.61 -40.07
C ARG A 355 -15.24 -19.02 -39.61
N ALA A 356 -14.24 -19.64 -40.21
CA ALA A 356 -13.80 -20.99 -39.83
C ALA A 356 -13.15 -21.02 -38.41
N LEU A 357 -12.50 -19.95 -38.00
CA LEU A 357 -11.85 -19.82 -36.68
C LEU A 357 -12.80 -19.33 -35.58
N TRP A 358 -13.92 -18.69 -35.96
CA TRP A 358 -14.77 -17.96 -35.03
C TRP A 358 -15.32 -18.80 -33.87
N PRO A 359 -15.82 -20.03 -34.04
CA PRO A 359 -16.31 -20.83 -32.93
C PRO A 359 -15.25 -21.07 -31.88
N LEU A 360 -14.00 -21.29 -32.31
CA LEU A 360 -12.87 -21.52 -31.41
C LEU A 360 -12.44 -20.24 -30.71
N LEU A 361 -12.37 -19.13 -31.45
CA LEU A 361 -12.07 -17.81 -30.85
C LEU A 361 -13.13 -17.40 -29.84
N LEU A 362 -14.41 -17.64 -30.13
CA LEU A 362 -15.52 -17.34 -29.23
C LEU A 362 -15.44 -18.14 -27.92
N THR A 363 -15.13 -19.44 -28.02
CA THR A 363 -14.90 -20.30 -26.85
C THR A 363 -13.73 -19.76 -26.01
N ALA A 364 -12.65 -19.39 -26.66
CA ALA A 364 -11.48 -18.82 -26.04
C ALA A 364 -11.77 -17.49 -25.34
N ILE A 365 -12.52 -16.57 -25.99
CA ILE A 365 -12.97 -15.29 -25.41
C ILE A 365 -13.86 -15.53 -24.19
N ALA A 366 -14.88 -16.42 -24.32
CA ALA A 366 -15.79 -16.74 -23.23
C ALA A 366 -15.05 -17.32 -22.03
N SER A 367 -14.12 -18.24 -22.26
CA SER A 367 -13.32 -18.85 -21.20
C SER A 367 -12.41 -17.84 -20.51
N ALA A 368 -11.79 -16.92 -21.25
CA ALA A 368 -11.00 -15.84 -20.68
C ALA A 368 -11.90 -14.89 -19.86
N CYS A 369 -13.04 -14.49 -20.36
CA CYS A 369 -13.99 -13.66 -19.60
C CYS A 369 -14.44 -14.34 -18.30
N ILE A 370 -14.69 -15.66 -18.30
CA ILE A 370 -15.01 -16.44 -17.09
C ILE A 370 -13.86 -16.38 -16.09
N ALA A 371 -12.63 -16.54 -16.52
CA ALA A 371 -11.45 -16.44 -15.66
C ALA A 371 -11.36 -15.05 -15.00
N TYR A 372 -11.59 -13.97 -15.76
CA TYR A 372 -11.58 -12.60 -15.22
C TYR A 372 -12.78 -12.25 -14.33
N LEU A 373 -13.91 -12.93 -14.46
CA LEU A 373 -15.03 -12.78 -13.54
C LEU A 373 -14.65 -13.17 -12.10
N ALA A 374 -13.70 -14.09 -11.91
CA ALA A 374 -13.17 -14.41 -10.59
C ALA A 374 -12.52 -13.19 -9.92
N PHE A 375 -11.85 -12.31 -10.68
CA PHE A 375 -11.30 -11.06 -10.13
C PHE A 375 -12.39 -10.07 -9.72
N TYR A 376 -13.47 -10.00 -10.49
CA TYR A 376 -14.62 -9.17 -10.12
C TYR A 376 -15.25 -9.63 -8.79
N ALA A 377 -15.32 -10.93 -8.58
CA ALA A 377 -15.86 -11.56 -7.37
C ALA A 377 -14.90 -11.46 -6.16
N SER A 378 -13.63 -11.11 -6.37
CA SER A 378 -12.61 -11.06 -5.30
C SER A 378 -12.92 -10.04 -4.19
N GLY A 379 -13.70 -8.99 -4.45
CA GLY A 379 -13.97 -7.92 -3.48
C GLY A 379 -12.92 -6.80 -3.45
N VAL A 380 -11.80 -6.89 -4.19
CA VAL A 380 -10.76 -5.86 -4.31
C VAL A 380 -11.14 -4.86 -5.40
N ASN A 381 -11.21 -3.57 -5.08
CA ASN A 381 -11.61 -2.58 -6.07
C ASN A 381 -10.65 -2.52 -7.26
N GLY A 382 -9.33 -2.58 -7.03
CA GLY A 382 -8.36 -2.62 -8.11
C GLY A 382 -8.51 -3.85 -9.01
N LEU A 383 -8.79 -5.04 -8.45
CA LEU A 383 -9.04 -6.26 -9.23
C LEU A 383 -10.40 -6.22 -9.96
N LYS A 384 -11.42 -5.58 -9.37
CA LYS A 384 -12.70 -5.35 -10.07
C LYS A 384 -12.50 -4.45 -11.29
N GLN A 385 -11.78 -3.35 -11.14
CA GLN A 385 -11.44 -2.47 -12.25
C GLN A 385 -10.68 -3.24 -13.34
N LEU A 386 -9.69 -4.05 -12.93
CA LEU A 386 -8.90 -4.88 -13.84
C LEU A 386 -9.77 -5.88 -14.60
N ALA A 387 -10.71 -6.55 -13.92
CA ALA A 387 -11.66 -7.48 -14.54
C ALA A 387 -12.54 -6.78 -15.58
N VAL A 388 -13.14 -5.65 -15.24
CA VAL A 388 -13.98 -4.87 -16.16
C VAL A 388 -13.18 -4.42 -17.37
N PHE A 389 -12.00 -3.84 -17.17
CA PHE A 389 -11.09 -3.42 -18.23
C PHE A 389 -10.78 -4.55 -19.20
N THR A 390 -10.40 -5.70 -18.65
CA THR A 390 -9.95 -6.84 -19.46
C THR A 390 -11.10 -7.53 -20.17
N ILE A 391 -12.24 -7.76 -19.50
CA ILE A 391 -13.42 -8.37 -20.12
C ILE A 391 -13.92 -7.51 -21.28
N VAL A 392 -14.07 -6.21 -21.08
CA VAL A 392 -14.48 -5.29 -22.15
C VAL A 392 -13.45 -5.26 -23.28
N GLY A 393 -12.15 -5.19 -22.92
CA GLY A 393 -11.07 -5.23 -23.88
C GLY A 393 -11.07 -6.49 -24.73
N LEU A 394 -11.21 -7.68 -24.12
CA LEU A 394 -11.26 -8.96 -24.84
C LEU A 394 -12.48 -9.06 -25.78
N LEU A 395 -13.65 -8.63 -25.32
CA LEU A 395 -14.85 -8.61 -26.14
C LEU A 395 -14.69 -7.68 -27.35
N VAL A 396 -14.21 -6.46 -27.13
CA VAL A 396 -14.00 -5.48 -28.20
C VAL A 396 -12.92 -5.93 -29.17
N ALA A 397 -11.80 -6.50 -28.67
CA ALA A 397 -10.76 -7.08 -29.52
C ALA A 397 -11.31 -8.23 -30.37
N GLY A 398 -12.05 -9.14 -29.76
CA GLY A 398 -12.67 -10.27 -30.48
C GLY A 398 -13.65 -9.81 -31.56
N PHE A 399 -14.57 -8.91 -31.21
CA PHE A 399 -15.55 -8.37 -32.16
C PHE A 399 -14.91 -7.56 -33.29
N SER A 400 -13.96 -6.67 -32.98
CA SER A 400 -13.24 -5.90 -34.01
C SER A 400 -12.38 -6.79 -34.90
N THR A 401 -11.79 -7.85 -34.36
CA THR A 401 -11.08 -8.86 -35.15
C THR A 401 -12.02 -9.64 -36.05
N ARG A 402 -13.28 -9.92 -35.62
CA ARG A 402 -14.26 -10.68 -36.41
C ARG A 402 -14.92 -9.87 -37.49
N TYR A 403 -15.32 -8.64 -37.20
CA TYR A 403 -16.20 -7.87 -38.06
C TYR A 403 -15.49 -6.74 -38.81
N LEU A 404 -14.43 -6.15 -38.26
CA LEU A 404 -13.76 -4.99 -38.89
C LEU A 404 -12.47 -5.38 -39.58
N LEU A 405 -11.57 -6.10 -38.91
CA LEU A 405 -10.24 -6.43 -39.42
C LEU A 405 -10.25 -7.14 -40.76
N PRO A 406 -11.11 -8.17 -41.05
CA PRO A 406 -11.06 -8.93 -42.32
C PRO A 406 -11.35 -8.05 -43.54
N HIS A 407 -12.16 -7.00 -43.38
CA HIS A 407 -12.50 -6.09 -44.48
C HIS A 407 -11.35 -5.17 -44.86
N LEU A 408 -10.39 -4.91 -43.95
CA LEU A 408 -9.24 -4.03 -44.17
C LEU A 408 -8.03 -4.79 -44.72
N LEU A 409 -7.95 -6.09 -44.47
CA LEU A 409 -6.78 -6.88 -44.86
C LEU A 409 -6.58 -6.97 -46.37
N PRO A 410 -5.36 -6.82 -46.91
CA PRO A 410 -5.07 -6.95 -48.33
C PRO A 410 -5.29 -8.39 -48.78
N ARG A 411 -5.74 -8.61 -50.05
CA ARG A 411 -5.97 -9.96 -50.60
C ARG A 411 -4.70 -10.73 -50.88
N ARG A 412 -3.63 -10.02 -51.26
CA ARG A 412 -2.31 -10.65 -51.53
C ARG A 412 -1.50 -10.67 -50.23
N VAL A 413 -1.34 -11.85 -49.66
CA VAL A 413 -0.51 -12.07 -48.47
C VAL A 413 0.28 -13.34 -48.66
N ARG A 414 1.48 -13.38 -48.12
CA ARG A 414 2.31 -14.60 -48.09
C ARG A 414 1.68 -15.58 -47.11
N ASP A 415 1.54 -16.83 -47.53
CA ASP A 415 1.08 -17.89 -46.60
C ASP A 415 2.26 -18.25 -45.67
N VAL A 416 1.98 -18.21 -44.37
CA VAL A 416 3.00 -18.56 -43.34
C VAL A 416 3.28 -20.08 -43.32
N ALA A 417 2.34 -20.90 -43.82
CA ALA A 417 2.52 -22.36 -43.91
C ALA A 417 3.72 -22.78 -44.76
N ASP A 418 4.17 -21.92 -45.69
CA ASP A 418 5.27 -22.17 -46.60
C ASP A 418 6.63 -21.73 -46.05
N LEU A 419 6.70 -21.28 -44.81
CA LEU A 419 7.97 -20.87 -44.19
C LEU A 419 8.87 -22.09 -43.91
N PRO A 420 10.13 -22.14 -44.40
CA PRO A 420 11.00 -23.32 -44.28
C PRO A 420 11.28 -23.72 -42.81
N TRP A 421 11.44 -22.73 -41.93
CA TRP A 421 11.67 -23.00 -40.52
C TRP A 421 10.45 -23.65 -39.87
N LEU A 422 9.25 -23.28 -40.29
CA LEU A 422 8.01 -23.79 -39.73
C LEU A 422 7.75 -25.25 -40.17
N ILE A 423 8.15 -25.61 -41.39
CA ILE A 423 8.08 -26.99 -41.86
C ILE A 423 8.99 -27.88 -40.96
N LYS A 424 10.24 -27.45 -40.73
CA LYS A 424 11.17 -28.12 -39.82
C LYS A 424 10.67 -28.20 -38.40
N ALA A 425 10.13 -27.08 -37.88
CA ALA A 425 9.56 -27.02 -36.52
C ALA A 425 8.40 -28.02 -36.37
N ARG A 426 7.55 -28.14 -37.41
CA ARG A 426 6.45 -29.11 -37.41
C ARG A 426 6.97 -30.57 -37.43
N GLU A 427 7.97 -30.88 -38.25
CA GLU A 427 8.59 -32.19 -38.24
C GLU A 427 9.17 -32.57 -36.88
N VAL A 428 9.80 -31.62 -36.19
CA VAL A 428 10.29 -31.85 -34.82
C VAL A 428 9.12 -32.15 -33.86
N VAL A 429 8.05 -31.37 -33.92
CA VAL A 429 6.84 -31.59 -33.10
C VAL A 429 6.20 -32.94 -33.36
N ASP A 430 6.16 -33.38 -34.64
CA ASP A 430 5.59 -34.66 -35.02
C ASP A 430 6.47 -35.87 -34.60
N ARG A 431 7.78 -35.67 -34.49
CA ARG A 431 8.74 -36.70 -34.00
C ARG A 431 8.77 -36.80 -32.47
N LEU A 432 8.18 -35.82 -31.74
CA LEU A 432 8.17 -35.89 -30.28
C LEU A 432 7.38 -37.12 -29.79
N PRO A 433 7.98 -37.94 -28.90
CA PRO A 433 7.29 -39.07 -28.32
C PRO A 433 6.16 -38.55 -27.41
N ARG A 434 4.94 -39.13 -27.56
CA ARG A 434 3.73 -38.74 -26.78
C ARG A 434 3.17 -39.96 -26.04
N PRO A 435 3.96 -40.58 -25.15
CA PRO A 435 3.50 -41.76 -24.42
C PRO A 435 2.38 -41.35 -23.44
N ARG A 436 1.41 -42.24 -23.30
CA ARG A 436 0.20 -42.01 -22.46
C ARG A 436 0.49 -41.84 -20.96
N TRP A 437 1.71 -42.15 -20.53
CA TRP A 437 2.10 -42.00 -19.13
C TRP A 437 2.67 -40.60 -18.78
N ILE A 438 2.92 -39.73 -19.75
CA ILE A 438 3.40 -38.35 -19.51
C ILE A 438 2.55 -37.62 -18.44
N PRO A 439 1.21 -37.58 -18.51
CA PRO A 439 0.40 -36.93 -17.50
C PRO A 439 0.63 -37.48 -16.09
N VAL A 440 0.80 -38.81 -15.99
CA VAL A 440 1.05 -39.48 -14.71
C VAL A 440 2.44 -39.12 -14.15
N LEU A 441 3.44 -39.07 -15.00
CA LEU A 441 4.79 -38.71 -14.59
C LEU A 441 4.85 -37.24 -14.15
N VAL A 442 4.22 -36.34 -14.88
CA VAL A 442 4.15 -34.92 -14.51
C VAL A 442 3.37 -34.76 -13.20
N ALA A 443 2.25 -35.45 -13.01
CA ALA A 443 1.50 -35.41 -11.76
C ALA A 443 2.34 -35.95 -10.59
N LEU A 444 3.08 -37.04 -10.78
CA LEU A 444 3.98 -37.56 -9.75
C LEU A 444 5.10 -36.57 -9.42
N ALA A 445 5.71 -35.94 -10.44
CA ALA A 445 6.72 -34.92 -10.24
C ALA A 445 6.17 -33.72 -9.44
N ILE A 446 4.95 -33.25 -9.75
CA ILE A 446 4.28 -32.17 -9.01
C ILE A 446 4.10 -32.56 -7.53
N VAL A 447 3.59 -33.76 -7.26
CA VAL A 447 3.38 -34.25 -5.88
C VAL A 447 4.70 -34.31 -5.13
N LEU A 448 5.74 -34.84 -5.73
CA LEU A 448 7.08 -34.93 -5.11
C LEU A 448 7.65 -33.52 -4.84
N MET A 449 7.58 -32.63 -5.82
CA MET A 449 8.06 -31.25 -5.65
C MET A 449 7.33 -30.52 -4.55
N LEU A 450 6.00 -30.66 -4.46
CA LEU A 450 5.23 -30.03 -3.39
C LEU A 450 5.49 -30.65 -2.02
N ALA A 451 5.74 -31.96 -1.95
CA ALA A 451 6.03 -32.67 -0.71
C ALA A 451 7.40 -32.27 -0.11
N PHE A 452 8.38 -31.97 -0.96
CA PHE A 452 9.74 -31.58 -0.57
C PHE A 452 9.99 -30.07 -0.62
N ALA A 453 8.96 -29.27 -0.90
CA ALA A 453 9.09 -27.82 -0.99
C ALA A 453 9.44 -27.20 0.38
N PRO A 454 10.44 -26.29 0.44
CA PRO A 454 10.86 -25.66 1.70
C PRO A 454 9.90 -24.57 2.16
N GLY A 455 9.84 -24.32 3.48
CA GLY A 455 9.15 -23.19 4.10
C GLY A 455 7.62 -23.24 4.06
N PRO A 456 6.94 -22.18 4.55
CA PRO A 456 5.49 -22.10 4.55
C PRO A 456 4.93 -21.98 3.14
N PHE A 457 3.75 -22.55 2.91
CA PHE A 457 3.12 -22.51 1.58
C PHE A 457 2.61 -21.11 1.23
N TRP A 458 2.03 -20.42 2.20
CA TRP A 458 1.34 -19.14 1.99
C TRP A 458 2.13 -17.94 2.52
N GLN A 459 2.23 -16.90 1.70
CA GLN A 459 2.70 -15.60 2.13
C GLN A 459 1.53 -14.80 2.73
N ASN A 460 1.54 -14.62 4.06
CA ASN A 460 0.51 -13.87 4.77
C ASN A 460 0.97 -12.45 5.13
N ASN A 461 2.25 -12.15 5.04
CA ASN A 461 2.80 -10.85 5.41
C ASN A 461 2.67 -9.84 4.26
N LEU A 462 1.80 -8.83 4.42
CA LEU A 462 1.64 -7.75 3.45
C LEU A 462 2.91 -6.90 3.29
N ALA A 463 3.72 -6.76 4.34
CA ALA A 463 4.96 -5.99 4.27
C ALA A 463 5.98 -6.60 3.28
N ALA A 464 5.96 -7.92 3.09
CA ALA A 464 6.80 -8.59 2.10
C ALA A 464 6.43 -8.27 0.63
N LEU A 465 5.27 -7.67 0.41
CA LEU A 465 4.80 -7.24 -0.91
C LEU A 465 5.23 -5.80 -1.25
N THR A 466 5.75 -5.05 -0.28
CA THR A 466 6.26 -3.70 -0.45
C THR A 466 7.75 -3.73 -0.77
N PRO A 467 8.21 -3.11 -1.86
CA PRO A 467 9.62 -3.15 -2.28
C PRO A 467 10.47 -2.13 -1.50
N LEU A 468 10.35 -2.10 -0.16
CA LEU A 468 11.18 -1.24 0.67
C LEU A 468 12.53 -1.88 0.92
N PRO A 469 13.63 -1.21 0.60
CA PRO A 469 14.97 -1.66 0.96
C PRO A 469 15.11 -1.79 2.48
N GLN A 470 15.83 -2.81 2.94
CA GLN A 470 16.01 -3.07 4.37
C GLN A 470 16.74 -1.93 5.11
N ASP A 471 17.66 -1.25 4.42
CA ASP A 471 18.37 -0.08 4.95
C ASP A 471 17.42 1.07 5.27
N MET A 472 16.41 1.31 4.43
CA MET A 472 15.39 2.32 4.69
C MET A 472 14.53 1.96 5.91
N LEU A 473 14.16 0.68 6.06
CA LEU A 473 13.39 0.21 7.22
C LEU A 473 14.20 0.32 8.51
N MET A 474 15.50 -0.04 8.49
CA MET A 474 16.38 0.11 9.63
C MET A 474 16.60 1.59 9.99
N HIS A 475 16.68 2.45 8.97
CA HIS A 475 16.79 3.89 9.20
C HIS A 475 15.52 4.47 9.86
N ASP A 476 14.34 4.06 9.39
CA ASP A 476 13.06 4.45 10.00
C ASP A 476 12.96 3.98 11.45
N ALA A 477 13.30 2.72 11.71
CA ALA A 477 13.28 2.17 13.06
C ALA A 477 14.20 2.94 14.01
N ARG A 478 15.41 3.30 13.56
CA ARG A 478 16.37 4.10 14.34
C ARG A 478 15.81 5.49 14.67
N LEU A 479 15.22 6.17 13.68
CA LEU A 479 14.66 7.50 13.92
C LEU A 479 13.43 7.45 14.83
N ARG A 480 12.58 6.43 14.71
CA ARG A 480 11.46 6.21 15.63
C ARG A 480 11.92 5.95 17.05
N GLU A 481 12.94 5.12 17.23
CA GLU A 481 13.52 4.85 18.53
C GLU A 481 14.13 6.11 19.14
N ALA A 482 14.88 6.88 18.35
CA ALA A 482 15.49 8.14 18.81
C ALA A 482 14.46 9.21 19.19
N LEU A 483 13.31 9.23 18.50
CA LEU A 483 12.20 10.16 18.80
C LEU A 483 11.27 9.65 19.90
N GLY A 484 11.44 8.43 20.39
CA GLY A 484 10.48 7.81 21.31
C GLY A 484 9.08 7.66 20.71
N ALA A 485 9.00 7.53 19.37
CA ALA A 485 7.72 7.41 18.66
C ALA A 485 6.98 6.13 19.08
N PRO A 486 5.64 6.19 19.22
CA PRO A 486 4.84 5.02 19.58
C PRO A 486 5.03 3.87 18.58
N ASP A 487 4.89 2.65 19.09
CA ASP A 487 4.82 1.46 18.25
C ASP A 487 3.59 1.55 17.35
N VAL A 488 3.81 1.45 16.04
CA VAL A 488 2.71 1.48 15.06
C VAL A 488 1.97 0.14 14.95
N ARG A 489 2.48 -0.90 15.62
CA ARG A 489 1.91 -2.25 15.54
C ARG A 489 0.75 -2.46 16.51
N TYR A 490 0.83 -1.87 17.70
CA TYR A 490 -0.11 -2.15 18.78
C TYR A 490 -0.90 -0.91 19.17
N LEU A 491 -2.21 -1.08 19.28
CA LEU A 491 -3.12 -0.04 19.75
C LEU A 491 -4.00 -0.61 20.87
N LEU A 492 -4.19 0.16 21.94
CA LEU A 492 -5.21 -0.15 22.92
C LEU A 492 -6.52 0.53 22.48
N VAL A 493 -7.56 -0.25 22.23
CA VAL A 493 -8.87 0.25 21.81
C VAL A 493 -9.81 0.26 23.02
N LEU A 494 -10.36 1.43 23.32
CA LEU A 494 -11.39 1.67 24.33
C LEU A 494 -12.70 1.95 23.61
N GLN A 495 -13.81 1.34 24.00
CA GLN A 495 -15.10 1.52 23.34
C GLN A 495 -16.17 1.92 24.36
N ALA A 496 -16.94 2.95 24.05
CA ALA A 496 -18.08 3.38 24.87
C ALA A 496 -19.19 3.97 24.01
N PRO A 497 -20.44 4.05 24.50
CA PRO A 497 -21.55 4.66 23.77
C PRO A 497 -21.38 6.16 23.52
N THR A 498 -20.64 6.85 24.37
CA THR A 498 -20.42 8.31 24.28
C THR A 498 -18.94 8.66 24.35
N GLU A 499 -18.57 9.82 23.82
CA GLU A 499 -17.22 10.39 23.91
C GLU A 499 -16.75 10.52 25.38
N GLN A 500 -17.64 11.01 26.25
CA GLN A 500 -17.38 11.12 27.68
C GLN A 500 -17.22 9.76 28.37
N GLY A 501 -17.92 8.74 27.88
CA GLY A 501 -17.76 7.36 28.33
C GLY A 501 -16.39 6.80 28.00
N VAL A 502 -15.83 7.14 26.83
CA VAL A 502 -14.44 6.75 26.47
C VAL A 502 -13.43 7.42 27.39
N LEU A 503 -13.59 8.71 27.65
CA LEU A 503 -12.70 9.44 28.58
C LEU A 503 -12.76 8.85 30.00
N ALA A 504 -13.96 8.57 30.51
CA ALA A 504 -14.14 7.95 31.81
C ALA A 504 -13.56 6.52 31.88
N LEU A 505 -13.75 5.73 30.82
CA LEU A 505 -13.14 4.40 30.72
C LEU A 505 -11.61 4.49 30.71
N SER A 506 -11.06 5.46 29.97
CA SER A 506 -9.63 5.76 29.92
C SER A 506 -9.07 6.08 31.34
N GLU A 507 -9.81 6.83 32.13
CA GLU A 507 -9.45 7.16 33.52
C GLU A 507 -9.41 5.93 34.42
N THR A 508 -10.35 4.99 34.26
CA THR A 508 -10.39 3.75 35.05
C THR A 508 -9.24 2.81 34.72
N VAL A 509 -8.70 2.89 33.50
CA VAL A 509 -7.59 2.07 33.06
C VAL A 509 -6.24 2.68 33.46
N GLN A 510 -6.14 3.99 33.63
CA GLN A 510 -4.89 4.70 33.90
C GLN A 510 -4.07 4.10 35.06
N PRO A 511 -4.61 3.78 36.24
CA PRO A 511 -3.81 3.19 37.33
C PRO A 511 -3.22 1.82 36.96
N LYS A 512 -3.93 1.04 36.17
CA LYS A 512 -3.42 -0.26 35.68
C LYS A 512 -2.30 -0.05 34.65
N VAL A 513 -2.41 0.98 33.82
CA VAL A 513 -1.36 1.38 32.88
C VAL A 513 -0.10 1.82 33.64
N ASP A 514 -0.25 2.64 34.66
CA ASP A 514 0.87 3.11 35.48
C ASP A 514 1.60 1.92 36.14
N ALA A 515 0.84 0.91 36.57
CA ALA A 515 1.40 -0.34 37.12
C ALA A 515 2.17 -1.17 36.05
N LEU A 516 1.68 -1.21 34.79
CA LEU A 516 2.37 -1.88 33.69
C LEU A 516 3.68 -1.16 33.30
N VAL A 517 3.69 0.15 33.32
CA VAL A 517 4.91 0.96 33.13
C VAL A 517 5.90 0.71 34.23
N ALA A 518 5.45 0.71 35.50
CA ALA A 518 6.31 0.42 36.66
C ALA A 518 6.87 -1.01 36.62
N ALA A 519 6.13 -1.97 36.07
CA ALA A 519 6.55 -3.35 35.87
C ALA A 519 7.42 -3.57 34.63
N HIS A 520 7.72 -2.53 33.86
CA HIS A 520 8.42 -2.59 32.56
C HIS A 520 7.75 -3.49 31.52
N ALA A 521 6.43 -3.70 31.61
CA ALA A 521 5.66 -4.42 30.60
C ALA A 521 5.49 -3.58 29.33
N VAL A 522 5.49 -2.25 29.50
CA VAL A 522 5.52 -1.24 28.43
C VAL A 522 6.42 -0.07 28.85
N ASP A 523 7.04 0.62 27.93
CA ASP A 523 7.80 1.86 28.22
C ASP A 523 6.84 3.04 28.46
N GLY A 524 5.69 3.02 27.79
CA GLY A 524 4.63 4.02 27.96
C GLY A 524 3.36 3.65 27.24
N LEU A 525 2.25 4.18 27.74
CA LEU A 525 0.95 4.03 27.13
C LEU A 525 0.19 5.36 27.24
N GLU A 526 -0.11 5.96 26.09
CA GLU A 526 -0.87 7.21 26.03
C GLU A 526 -2.35 6.92 25.86
N LEU A 527 -3.16 7.50 26.73
CA LEU A 527 -4.62 7.40 26.71
C LEU A 527 -5.27 8.77 26.45
N PRO A 528 -6.49 8.84 25.89
CA PRO A 528 -7.19 10.09 25.66
C PRO A 528 -7.37 10.97 26.91
N SER A 529 -7.62 10.37 28.09
CA SER A 529 -7.78 11.08 29.36
C SER A 529 -6.51 11.79 29.86
N ARG A 530 -5.34 11.43 29.30
CA ARG A 530 -4.07 12.12 29.53
C ARG A 530 -4.15 13.60 29.11
N TYR A 531 -4.84 13.86 28.00
CA TYR A 531 -4.96 15.17 27.39
C TYR A 531 -6.20 15.92 27.85
N LEU A 532 -7.32 15.22 28.02
CA LEU A 532 -8.57 15.80 28.50
C LEU A 532 -9.29 14.82 29.45
N PRO A 533 -9.36 15.12 30.73
CA PRO A 533 -10.18 14.36 31.67
C PRO A 533 -11.66 14.45 31.32
N SER A 534 -12.44 13.43 31.69
CA SER A 534 -13.91 13.46 31.55
C SER A 534 -14.53 14.64 32.27
N VAL A 535 -15.68 15.08 31.80
CA VAL A 535 -16.45 16.14 32.48
C VAL A 535 -16.76 15.77 33.93
N ALA A 536 -16.95 14.49 34.22
CA ALA A 536 -17.18 14.02 35.59
C ALA A 536 -15.97 14.25 36.50
N LEU A 537 -14.77 13.90 36.02
CA LEU A 537 -13.51 14.08 36.75
C LEU A 537 -13.16 15.58 36.90
N GLN A 538 -13.31 16.36 35.84
CA GLN A 538 -13.12 17.80 35.90
C GLN A 538 -14.04 18.45 36.94
N ARG A 539 -15.31 18.04 37.03
CA ARG A 539 -16.28 18.52 38.00
C ARG A 539 -15.88 18.14 39.42
N ALA A 540 -15.41 16.91 39.61
CA ALA A 540 -14.93 16.44 40.91
C ALA A 540 -13.73 17.28 41.41
N ARG A 541 -12.77 17.57 40.50
CA ARG A 541 -11.62 18.43 40.78
C ARG A 541 -12.06 19.89 41.06
N GLN A 542 -13.00 20.43 40.26
CA GLN A 542 -13.55 21.78 40.45
C GLN A 542 -14.20 21.94 41.82
N GLN A 543 -14.90 20.92 42.31
CA GLN A 543 -15.51 20.93 43.64
C GLN A 543 -14.50 20.91 44.79
N LYS A 544 -13.31 20.33 44.53
CA LYS A 544 -12.21 20.32 45.52
C LYS A 544 -11.43 21.63 45.61
N LEU A 545 -11.63 22.57 44.66
CA LEU A 545 -11.00 23.87 44.72
C LEU A 545 -11.51 24.65 45.94
N PRO A 546 -10.63 25.20 46.78
CA PRO A 546 -11.02 25.95 47.96
C PRO A 546 -11.74 27.26 47.62
N ASP A 547 -12.54 27.78 48.54
CA ASP A 547 -13.11 29.12 48.43
C ASP A 547 -12.04 30.19 48.61
N GLY A 548 -12.23 31.34 48.00
CA GLY A 548 -11.20 32.39 47.95
C GLY A 548 -10.66 32.80 49.33
N ASP A 549 -11.53 32.92 50.32
CA ASP A 549 -11.10 33.27 51.68
C ASP A 549 -10.32 32.14 52.37
N VAL A 550 -10.72 30.89 52.10
CA VAL A 550 -10.01 29.71 52.61
C VAL A 550 -8.65 29.61 51.99
N LEU A 551 -8.55 29.77 50.67
CA LEU A 551 -7.27 29.72 49.91
C LEU A 551 -6.37 30.87 50.36
N LYS A 552 -6.90 32.08 50.51
CA LYS A 552 -6.12 33.23 50.95
C LYS A 552 -5.55 33.03 52.37
N LYS A 553 -6.32 32.42 53.27
CA LYS A 553 -5.86 32.10 54.63
C LYS A 553 -4.77 31.00 54.58
N ALA A 554 -4.97 29.95 53.79
CA ALA A 554 -3.98 28.88 53.62
C ALA A 554 -2.66 29.42 53.01
N LEU A 555 -2.77 30.29 52.02
CA LEU A 555 -1.59 30.91 51.38
C LEU A 555 -0.85 31.85 52.35
N SER A 556 -1.59 32.65 53.13
CA SER A 556 -0.95 33.53 54.15
C SER A 556 -0.26 32.74 55.25
N GLY A 557 -0.77 31.58 55.64
CA GLY A 557 -0.08 30.66 56.55
C GLY A 557 1.17 30.07 55.93
N ALA A 558 1.05 29.58 54.68
CA ALA A 558 2.17 28.99 53.91
C ALA A 558 3.30 29.99 53.62
N LEU A 559 3.03 31.27 53.58
CA LEU A 559 4.05 32.34 53.37
C LEU A 559 4.81 32.69 54.63
N GLN A 560 4.39 32.22 55.80
CA GLN A 560 5.10 32.54 57.04
C GLN A 560 6.54 32.00 57.03
N GLY A 561 7.49 32.93 57.23
CA GLY A 561 8.92 32.58 57.21
C GLY A 561 9.56 32.50 55.84
N LEU A 562 8.84 32.70 54.74
CA LEU A 562 9.36 32.74 53.39
C LEU A 562 9.59 34.20 52.94
N PRO A 563 10.60 34.46 52.07
CA PRO A 563 10.94 35.83 51.61
C PRO A 563 10.06 36.32 50.47
N PHE A 564 8.84 35.82 50.29
CA PHE A 564 7.92 36.27 49.27
C PHE A 564 7.04 37.41 49.76
N GLN A 565 6.74 38.36 48.86
CA GLN A 565 5.77 39.40 49.16
C GLN A 565 4.34 38.81 49.14
N PRO A 566 3.49 39.10 50.12
CA PRO A 566 2.13 38.52 50.20
C PRO A 566 1.26 38.80 48.98
N ASP A 567 1.41 39.98 48.35
CA ASP A 567 0.59 40.35 47.17
C ASP A 567 1.09 39.74 45.87
N LEU A 568 2.28 39.11 45.87
CA LEU A 568 2.86 38.49 44.70
C LEU A 568 1.93 37.42 44.04
N PHE A 569 1.19 36.71 44.86
CA PHE A 569 0.35 35.60 44.47
C PHE A 569 -1.12 35.97 44.27
N GLN A 570 -1.47 37.29 44.21
CA GLN A 570 -2.84 37.71 43.90
C GLN A 570 -3.34 37.12 42.56
N PRO A 571 -2.55 37.09 41.48
CA PRO A 571 -2.98 36.43 40.22
C PRO A 571 -3.34 34.94 40.40
N PHE A 572 -2.62 34.19 41.26
CA PHE A 572 -2.96 32.81 41.61
C PHE A 572 -4.33 32.68 42.28
N LEU A 573 -4.63 33.53 43.25
CA LEU A 573 -5.92 33.55 43.92
C LEU A 573 -7.07 33.84 42.95
N ASP A 574 -6.86 34.82 42.06
CA ASP A 574 -7.84 35.18 41.03
C ASP A 574 -8.07 34.07 40.02
N ASP A 575 -7.01 33.39 39.59
CA ASP A 575 -7.08 32.27 38.67
C ASP A 575 -7.84 31.07 39.28
N VAL A 576 -7.60 30.72 40.56
CA VAL A 576 -8.33 29.63 41.24
C VAL A 576 -9.80 29.99 41.43
N ALA A 577 -10.08 31.24 41.81
CA ALA A 577 -11.47 31.73 41.92
C ALA A 577 -12.20 31.68 40.57
N THR A 578 -11.50 31.99 39.50
CA THR A 578 -12.01 31.88 38.13
C THR A 578 -12.21 30.41 37.73
N ALA A 579 -11.25 29.53 38.00
CA ALA A 579 -11.32 28.10 37.68
C ALA A 579 -12.54 27.42 38.30
N LYS A 580 -12.91 27.84 39.48
CA LYS A 580 -14.09 27.33 40.21
C LYS A 580 -15.42 27.63 39.51
N LYS A 581 -15.46 28.62 38.60
CA LYS A 581 -16.66 29.07 37.89
C LYS A 581 -16.62 28.78 36.39
N LEU A 582 -15.50 28.32 35.87
CA LEU A 582 -15.36 28.05 34.44
C LEU A 582 -16.29 26.93 33.97
N PRO A 583 -16.82 27.01 32.74
CA PRO A 583 -17.44 25.86 32.08
C PRO A 583 -16.44 24.74 31.93
N LEU A 584 -16.89 23.49 32.08
CA LEU A 584 -16.02 22.34 31.96
C LEU A 584 -15.62 22.14 30.49
N LEU A 585 -14.36 21.79 30.25
CA LEU A 585 -13.84 21.60 28.91
C LEU A 585 -14.42 20.34 28.24
N THR A 586 -14.84 20.51 27.01
CA THR A 586 -15.27 19.41 26.14
C THR A 586 -14.32 19.30 24.97
N PRO A 587 -14.22 18.14 24.29
CA PRO A 587 -13.37 17.97 23.10
C PRO A 587 -13.62 19.03 22.03
N ALA A 588 -14.89 19.44 21.83
CA ALA A 588 -15.24 20.47 20.86
C ALA A 588 -14.62 21.84 21.17
N MET A 589 -14.62 22.25 22.46
CA MET A 589 -14.00 23.52 22.90
C MET A 589 -12.47 23.48 22.77
N TYR A 590 -11.90 22.30 22.80
CA TYR A 590 -10.47 22.05 22.78
C TYR A 590 -9.91 21.87 21.39
N ALA A 591 -10.78 21.62 20.36
CA ALA A 591 -10.43 21.15 19.02
C ALA A 591 -9.46 22.06 18.26
N THR A 592 -9.47 23.39 18.53
CA THR A 592 -8.60 24.33 17.82
C THR A 592 -7.18 24.41 18.37
N SER A 593 -6.95 23.88 19.58
CA SER A 593 -5.61 23.82 20.16
C SER A 593 -4.77 22.67 19.60
N PRO A 594 -3.43 22.74 19.62
CA PRO A 594 -2.56 21.63 19.23
C PRO A 594 -2.83 20.33 20.01
N LEU A 595 -3.14 20.46 21.30
CA LEU A 595 -3.50 19.33 22.15
C LEU A 595 -4.88 18.76 21.81
N GLY A 596 -5.84 19.61 21.42
CA GLY A 596 -7.15 19.18 20.93
C GLY A 596 -7.05 18.40 19.62
N GLN A 597 -6.14 18.76 18.71
CA GLN A 597 -5.86 17.99 17.51
C GLN A 597 -5.29 16.61 17.85
N ARG A 598 -4.39 16.53 18.85
CA ARG A 598 -3.88 15.26 19.36
C ARG A 598 -5.02 14.40 19.92
N LEU A 599 -5.87 14.98 20.76
CA LEU A 599 -7.03 14.30 21.31
C LEU A 599 -7.99 13.82 20.22
N ALA A 600 -8.28 14.66 19.21
CA ALA A 600 -9.14 14.31 18.08
C ALA A 600 -8.59 13.13 17.27
N SER A 601 -7.26 12.96 17.21
CA SER A 601 -6.65 11.82 16.57
C SER A 601 -6.81 10.51 17.36
N MET A 602 -7.11 10.61 18.66
CA MET A 602 -7.32 9.48 19.56
C MET A 602 -8.78 9.15 19.80
N LEU A 603 -9.71 10.01 19.39
CA LEU A 603 -11.15 9.83 19.57
C LEU A 603 -11.82 9.76 18.19
N THR A 604 -12.55 8.70 17.94
CA THR A 604 -13.31 8.52 16.69
C THR A 604 -14.67 7.91 16.96
N GLN A 605 -15.69 8.34 16.20
CA GLN A 605 -17.03 7.78 16.30
C GLN A 605 -17.28 6.77 15.20
N ARG A 606 -17.80 5.56 15.56
CA ARG A 606 -18.08 4.48 14.62
C ARG A 606 -19.28 3.65 15.01
N ASP A 607 -20.06 3.29 14.02
CA ASP A 607 -21.21 2.37 14.16
C ASP A 607 -22.06 2.69 15.40
N GLY A 608 -22.23 4.01 15.71
CA GLY A 608 -22.97 4.48 16.87
C GLY A 608 -22.20 4.43 18.20
N HIS A 609 -20.95 4.01 18.22
CA HIS A 609 -20.06 4.00 19.39
C HIS A 609 -18.89 4.96 19.23
N TRP A 610 -18.34 5.40 20.34
CA TRP A 610 -17.09 6.13 20.39
C TRP A 610 -15.94 5.17 20.70
N LEU A 611 -14.84 5.35 19.98
CA LEU A 611 -13.60 4.62 20.19
C LEU A 611 -12.52 5.57 20.67
N GLY A 612 -11.81 5.15 21.71
CA GLY A 612 -10.58 5.77 22.18
C GLY A 612 -9.39 4.91 21.76
N LEU A 613 -8.39 5.52 21.15
CA LEU A 613 -7.18 4.83 20.69
C LEU A 613 -6.03 5.19 21.63
N GLY A 614 -5.55 4.20 22.38
CA GLY A 614 -4.34 4.30 23.16
C GLY A 614 -3.11 3.89 22.33
N THR A 615 -2.05 4.71 22.36
CA THR A 615 -0.80 4.41 21.69
C THR A 615 0.20 3.84 22.67
N ILE A 616 0.86 2.73 22.29
CA ILE A 616 1.80 1.99 23.12
C ILE A 616 3.22 2.27 22.64
N SER A 617 4.13 2.49 23.58
CA SER A 617 5.55 2.62 23.32
C SER A 617 6.29 1.48 24.04
N GLY A 618 7.18 0.77 23.34
CA GLY A 618 8.01 -0.29 23.91
C GLY A 618 7.19 -1.42 24.55
N LEU A 619 6.44 -2.17 23.76
CA LEU A 619 5.68 -3.33 24.26
C LEU A 619 6.61 -4.51 24.51
N HIS A 620 6.80 -4.87 25.78
CA HIS A 620 7.61 -6.01 26.23
C HIS A 620 6.75 -7.23 26.65
N ASP A 621 5.55 -6.99 27.20
CA ASP A 621 4.60 -8.04 27.57
C ASP A 621 3.20 -7.75 27.02
N ALA A 622 2.90 -8.35 25.86
CA ALA A 622 1.59 -8.22 25.22
C ALA A 622 0.46 -8.89 26.03
N ALA A 623 0.75 -9.97 26.78
CA ALA A 623 -0.27 -10.65 27.57
C ALA A 623 -0.72 -9.81 28.76
N ALA A 624 0.22 -9.12 29.42
CA ALA A 624 -0.11 -8.19 30.50
C ALA A 624 -0.96 -7.00 30.03
N VAL A 625 -0.67 -6.46 28.82
CA VAL A 625 -1.51 -5.40 28.24
C VAL A 625 -2.88 -5.92 27.81
N GLN A 626 -2.95 -7.14 27.27
CA GLN A 626 -4.23 -7.75 26.91
C GLN A 626 -5.12 -7.99 28.12
N ALA A 627 -4.54 -8.33 29.29
CA ALA A 627 -5.25 -8.50 30.55
C ALA A 627 -5.94 -7.22 31.05
N LEU A 628 -5.57 -6.02 30.53
CA LEU A 628 -6.33 -4.79 30.81
C LEU A 628 -7.81 -4.90 30.36
N GLY A 629 -8.08 -5.74 29.37
CA GLY A 629 -9.41 -5.99 28.85
C GLY A 629 -10.23 -6.98 29.66
N ASP A 630 -9.62 -7.72 30.60
CA ASP A 630 -10.29 -8.71 31.40
C ASP A 630 -11.39 -8.09 32.27
N GLY A 631 -12.59 -8.64 32.17
CA GLY A 631 -13.76 -8.12 32.87
C GLY A 631 -14.41 -6.85 32.27
N SER A 632 -13.88 -6.31 31.16
CA SER A 632 -14.42 -5.12 30.50
C SER A 632 -15.61 -5.41 29.55
N GLY A 633 -16.01 -6.67 29.38
CA GLY A 633 -17.05 -7.05 28.42
C GLY A 633 -16.67 -6.75 26.95
N GLY A 634 -15.38 -6.66 26.65
CA GLY A 634 -14.88 -6.33 25.32
C GLY A 634 -14.73 -4.83 25.01
N ASN A 635 -15.00 -3.98 26.00
CA ASN A 635 -14.87 -2.52 25.85
C ASN A 635 -13.41 -2.05 25.83
N ILE A 636 -12.48 -2.89 26.28
CA ILE A 636 -11.04 -2.63 26.27
C ILE A 636 -10.38 -3.81 25.59
N ARG A 637 -9.57 -3.56 24.56
CA ARG A 637 -8.87 -4.63 23.86
C ARG A 637 -7.55 -4.15 23.25
N LEU A 638 -6.56 -5.02 23.25
CA LEU A 638 -5.32 -4.82 22.51
C LEU A 638 -5.53 -5.22 21.05
N LEU A 639 -5.31 -4.31 20.14
CA LEU A 639 -5.34 -4.54 18.70
C LEU A 639 -3.91 -4.68 18.18
N ASP A 640 -3.56 -5.87 17.68
CA ASP A 640 -2.33 -6.10 16.90
C ASP A 640 -2.63 -5.87 15.41
N LEU A 641 -2.17 -4.73 14.88
CA LEU A 641 -2.36 -4.34 13.48
C LEU A 641 -1.72 -5.34 12.51
N LYS A 642 -0.64 -6.01 12.92
CA LYS A 642 -0.02 -7.08 12.11
C LYS A 642 -0.96 -8.28 12.00
N SER A 643 -1.49 -8.75 13.12
CA SER A 643 -2.45 -9.87 13.15
C SER A 643 -3.73 -9.54 12.38
N ALA A 644 -4.26 -8.32 12.53
CA ALA A 644 -5.40 -7.85 11.75
C ALA A 644 -5.11 -7.82 10.23
N SER A 645 -3.90 -7.40 9.85
CA SER A 645 -3.44 -7.42 8.46
C SER A 645 -3.30 -8.84 7.90
N GLU A 646 -2.73 -9.75 8.67
CA GLU A 646 -2.60 -11.16 8.28
C GLU A 646 -3.97 -11.85 8.17
N SER A 647 -4.90 -11.58 9.08
CA SER A 647 -6.28 -12.10 9.00
C SER A 647 -7.00 -11.59 7.74
N LEU A 648 -6.78 -10.34 7.39
CA LEU A 648 -7.29 -9.73 6.16
C LEU A 648 -6.80 -10.52 4.93
N VAL A 649 -5.51 -10.85 4.83
CA VAL A 649 -4.93 -11.65 3.73
C VAL A 649 -5.54 -13.05 3.67
N VAL A 650 -5.74 -13.70 4.82
CA VAL A 650 -6.34 -15.04 4.90
C VAL A 650 -7.79 -15.04 4.43
N ASP A 651 -8.60 -14.09 4.86
CA ASP A 651 -10.01 -13.94 4.43
C ASP A 651 -10.11 -13.77 2.92
N TYR A 652 -9.19 -12.99 2.38
CA TYR A 652 -9.12 -12.73 0.94
C TYR A 652 -8.71 -13.93 0.13
N ARG A 653 -7.66 -14.59 0.57
CA ARG A 653 -7.23 -15.82 -0.07
C ARG A 653 -8.38 -16.80 -0.16
N THR A 654 -9.13 -16.95 0.91
CA THR A 654 -10.30 -17.84 0.95
C THR A 654 -11.34 -17.45 -0.08
N ARG A 655 -11.66 -16.16 -0.21
CA ARG A 655 -12.60 -15.66 -1.23
C ARG A 655 -12.10 -15.84 -2.65
N ILE A 656 -10.81 -15.56 -2.89
CA ILE A 656 -10.20 -15.76 -4.21
C ILE A 656 -10.20 -17.25 -4.58
N LEU A 657 -9.87 -18.15 -3.64
CA LEU A 657 -9.91 -19.59 -3.88
C LEU A 657 -11.33 -20.08 -4.17
N GLN A 658 -12.35 -19.59 -3.49
CA GLN A 658 -13.75 -19.90 -3.77
C GLN A 658 -14.16 -19.39 -5.16
N ALA A 659 -13.79 -18.16 -5.52
CA ALA A 659 -14.05 -17.59 -6.83
C ALA A 659 -13.32 -18.37 -7.94
N LEU A 660 -12.07 -18.79 -7.69
CA LEU A 660 -11.28 -19.61 -8.60
C LEU A 660 -11.92 -20.99 -8.82
N LEU A 661 -12.39 -21.63 -7.75
CA LEU A 661 -13.09 -22.91 -7.83
C LEU A 661 -14.37 -22.77 -8.69
N ALA A 662 -15.17 -21.75 -8.42
CA ALA A 662 -16.39 -21.46 -9.18
C ALA A 662 -16.07 -21.19 -10.67
N ALA A 663 -15.05 -20.38 -10.96
CA ALA A 663 -14.61 -20.11 -12.32
C ALA A 663 -14.11 -21.37 -13.03
N THR A 664 -13.35 -22.21 -12.32
CA THR A 664 -12.87 -23.49 -12.87
C THR A 664 -14.02 -24.44 -13.22
N MET A 665 -15.01 -24.54 -12.34
CA MET A 665 -16.21 -25.35 -12.63
C MET A 665 -16.96 -24.82 -13.86
N LEU A 666 -17.16 -23.50 -13.92
CA LEU A 666 -17.83 -22.89 -15.07
C LEU A 666 -17.03 -23.07 -16.36
N LEU A 667 -15.71 -23.02 -16.28
CA LEU A 667 -14.79 -23.26 -17.40
C LEU A 667 -14.91 -24.70 -17.90
N ILE A 668 -14.92 -25.69 -17.00
CA ILE A 668 -15.10 -27.12 -17.33
C ILE A 668 -16.42 -27.31 -18.07
N VAL A 669 -17.50 -26.74 -17.57
CA VAL A 669 -18.82 -26.81 -18.22
C VAL A 669 -18.77 -26.15 -19.60
N THR A 670 -18.22 -24.96 -19.72
CA THR A 670 -18.13 -24.20 -20.99
C THR A 670 -17.37 -24.98 -22.04
N ILE A 671 -16.20 -25.55 -21.69
CA ILE A 671 -15.36 -26.35 -22.61
C ILE A 671 -16.09 -27.64 -23.00
N SER A 672 -16.71 -28.32 -22.06
CA SER A 672 -17.44 -29.57 -22.31
C SER A 672 -18.63 -29.37 -23.27
N VAL A 673 -19.36 -28.27 -23.10
CA VAL A 673 -20.45 -27.88 -23.99
C VAL A 673 -19.91 -27.46 -25.36
N ALA A 674 -18.83 -26.68 -25.41
CA ALA A 674 -18.26 -26.22 -26.69
C ALA A 674 -17.70 -27.36 -27.52
N LEU A 675 -17.03 -28.33 -26.91
CA LEU A 675 -16.43 -29.48 -27.60
C LEU A 675 -17.39 -30.66 -27.79
N ARG A 676 -18.53 -30.66 -27.13
CA ARG A 676 -19.56 -31.72 -27.19
C ARG A 676 -19.02 -33.15 -27.00
N SER A 677 -17.87 -33.29 -26.32
CA SER A 677 -17.22 -34.56 -26.08
C SER A 677 -16.35 -34.46 -24.81
N LEU A 678 -16.62 -35.23 -23.79
CA LEU A 678 -15.85 -35.29 -22.57
C LEU A 678 -14.40 -35.73 -22.80
N ARG A 679 -14.16 -36.61 -23.77
CA ARG A 679 -12.81 -37.04 -24.13
C ARG A 679 -11.99 -35.89 -24.70
N ARG A 680 -12.58 -35.10 -25.58
CA ARG A 680 -11.92 -33.90 -26.15
C ARG A 680 -11.72 -32.82 -25.11
N ALA A 681 -12.72 -32.61 -24.23
CA ALA A 681 -12.58 -31.70 -23.10
C ALA A 681 -11.43 -32.11 -22.17
N TRP A 682 -11.23 -33.40 -21.92
CA TRP A 682 -10.12 -33.91 -21.13
C TRP A 682 -8.75 -33.57 -21.76
N HIS A 683 -8.60 -33.70 -23.09
CA HIS A 683 -7.34 -33.35 -23.79
C HIS A 683 -7.02 -31.85 -23.69
N VAL A 684 -8.00 -31.00 -23.43
CA VAL A 684 -7.81 -29.56 -23.23
C VAL A 684 -7.57 -29.24 -21.75
N LEU A 685 -8.35 -29.84 -20.84
CA LEU A 685 -8.30 -29.53 -19.42
C LEU A 685 -7.11 -30.15 -18.69
N ALA A 686 -6.69 -31.37 -19.08
CA ALA A 686 -5.60 -32.07 -18.41
C ALA A 686 -4.26 -31.34 -18.54
N PRO A 687 -3.79 -30.90 -19.73
CA PRO A 687 -2.55 -30.12 -19.82
C PRO A 687 -2.64 -28.79 -19.09
N MET A 688 -3.83 -28.16 -19.09
CA MET A 688 -4.07 -26.93 -18.35
C MET A 688 -3.91 -27.11 -16.84
N THR A 689 -4.58 -28.12 -16.27
CA THR A 689 -4.51 -28.41 -14.84
C THR A 689 -3.09 -28.79 -14.41
N LEU A 690 -2.43 -29.67 -15.16
CA LEU A 690 -1.06 -30.09 -14.88
C LEU A 690 -0.08 -28.93 -14.95
N ALA A 691 -0.19 -28.05 -15.95
CA ALA A 691 0.67 -26.88 -16.08
C ALA A 691 0.49 -25.92 -14.90
N THR A 692 -0.76 -25.67 -14.48
CA THR A 692 -1.06 -24.80 -13.33
C THR A 692 -0.43 -25.34 -12.04
N PHE A 693 -0.58 -26.64 -11.74
CA PHE A 693 0.04 -27.22 -10.56
C PHE A 693 1.57 -27.35 -10.69
N LEU A 694 2.10 -27.52 -11.90
CA LEU A 694 3.54 -27.53 -12.13
C LEU A 694 4.18 -26.17 -11.87
N VAL A 695 3.51 -25.06 -12.23
CA VAL A 695 3.96 -23.70 -11.87
C VAL A 695 4.07 -23.58 -10.36
N LEU A 696 3.00 -23.93 -9.63
CA LEU A 696 3.02 -23.91 -8.16
C LEU A 696 4.14 -24.76 -7.57
N ALA A 697 4.35 -25.95 -8.11
CA ALA A 697 5.38 -26.86 -7.64
C ALA A 697 6.79 -26.28 -7.85
N VAL A 698 7.06 -25.69 -9.02
CA VAL A 698 8.35 -25.06 -9.34
C VAL A 698 8.61 -23.84 -8.46
N GLU A 699 7.62 -22.97 -8.29
CA GLU A 699 7.74 -21.79 -7.42
C GLU A 699 7.99 -22.20 -5.96
N ARG A 700 7.27 -23.21 -5.47
CA ARG A 700 7.47 -23.74 -4.11
C ARG A 700 8.84 -24.39 -3.93
N MET A 701 9.34 -25.14 -4.89
CA MET A 701 10.69 -25.70 -4.86
C MET A 701 11.77 -24.62 -4.87
N ALA A 702 11.50 -23.48 -5.53
CA ALA A 702 12.37 -22.30 -5.49
C ALA A 702 12.29 -21.52 -4.16
N GLY A 703 11.51 -21.99 -3.18
CA GLY A 703 11.33 -21.34 -1.89
C GLY A 703 10.41 -20.11 -1.93
N ILE A 704 9.66 -19.91 -3.03
CA ILE A 704 8.73 -18.78 -3.15
C ILE A 704 7.43 -19.11 -2.43
N GLU A 705 7.05 -18.27 -1.47
CA GLU A 705 5.76 -18.36 -0.79
C GLU A 705 4.65 -17.83 -1.70
N ILE A 706 3.53 -18.55 -1.75
CA ILE A 706 2.41 -18.21 -2.64
C ILE A 706 1.59 -17.06 -2.06
N SER A 707 1.64 -15.92 -2.71
CA SER A 707 0.84 -14.74 -2.38
C SER A 707 -0.47 -14.69 -3.18
N LEU A 708 -1.34 -13.73 -2.84
CA LEU A 708 -2.56 -13.45 -3.61
C LEU A 708 -2.29 -13.16 -5.09
N PHE A 709 -1.16 -12.52 -5.39
CA PHE A 709 -0.77 -12.16 -6.76
C PHE A 709 -0.35 -13.36 -7.60
N HIS A 710 0.22 -14.39 -6.98
CA HIS A 710 0.46 -15.67 -7.66
C HIS A 710 -0.86 -16.35 -8.05
N LEU A 711 -1.88 -16.33 -7.18
CA LEU A 711 -3.20 -16.87 -7.53
C LEU A 711 -3.84 -16.13 -8.70
N VAL A 712 -3.75 -14.80 -8.70
CA VAL A 712 -4.21 -13.95 -9.82
C VAL A 712 -3.46 -14.31 -11.10
N ALA A 713 -2.15 -14.47 -11.02
CA ALA A 713 -1.29 -14.82 -12.14
C ALA A 713 -1.57 -16.22 -12.70
N LEU A 714 -1.90 -17.20 -11.84
CA LEU A 714 -2.31 -18.54 -12.27
C LEU A 714 -3.61 -18.53 -13.07
N ILE A 715 -4.58 -17.70 -12.68
CA ILE A 715 -5.83 -17.53 -13.45
C ILE A 715 -5.50 -16.99 -14.85
N LEU A 716 -4.61 -16.00 -14.91
CA LEU A 716 -4.17 -15.40 -16.17
C LEU A 716 -3.43 -16.40 -17.05
N ALA A 717 -2.47 -17.13 -16.48
CA ALA A 717 -1.72 -18.16 -17.18
C ALA A 717 -2.62 -19.28 -17.70
N GLY A 718 -3.61 -19.71 -16.89
CA GLY A 718 -4.60 -20.69 -17.29
C GLY A 718 -5.49 -20.21 -18.45
N GLY A 719 -5.91 -18.94 -18.43
CA GLY A 719 -6.66 -18.33 -19.52
C GLY A 719 -5.88 -18.32 -20.85
N LEU A 720 -4.59 -17.97 -20.81
CA LEU A 720 -3.69 -18.05 -21.97
C LEU A 720 -3.45 -19.48 -22.42
N GLY A 721 -3.15 -20.39 -21.48
CA GLY A 721 -2.85 -21.78 -21.75
C GLY A 721 -4.01 -22.54 -22.40
N LEU A 722 -5.23 -22.21 -22.03
CA LEU A 722 -6.43 -22.78 -22.61
C LEU A 722 -6.50 -22.55 -24.14
N HIS A 723 -6.10 -21.38 -24.60
CA HIS A 723 -6.06 -21.08 -26.02
C HIS A 723 -5.13 -22.04 -26.78
N TYR A 724 -3.98 -22.38 -26.19
CA TYR A 724 -3.04 -23.30 -26.82
C TYR A 724 -3.62 -24.71 -26.92
N ALA A 725 -4.18 -25.22 -25.83
CA ALA A 725 -4.77 -26.53 -25.79
C ALA A 725 -5.97 -26.68 -26.78
N LEU A 726 -6.88 -25.68 -26.82
CA LEU A 726 -8.00 -25.67 -27.74
C LEU A 726 -7.59 -25.69 -29.21
N PHE A 727 -6.52 -24.97 -29.56
CA PHE A 727 -6.06 -24.90 -30.94
C PHE A 727 -5.32 -26.17 -31.37
N PHE A 728 -4.57 -26.83 -30.48
CA PHE A 728 -3.93 -28.12 -30.78
C PHE A 728 -4.91 -29.29 -30.77
N GLU A 729 -6.05 -29.20 -30.05
CA GLU A 729 -7.12 -30.21 -30.09
C GLU A 729 -7.91 -30.19 -31.40
N ARG A 730 -7.90 -29.07 -32.14
CA ARG A 730 -8.58 -28.95 -33.42
C ARG A 730 -7.87 -29.80 -34.47
N ASP A 731 -8.47 -30.93 -34.78
CA ASP A 731 -8.04 -31.76 -35.90
C ASP A 731 -8.57 -31.19 -37.21
N THR A 732 -7.65 -30.82 -38.09
CA THR A 732 -8.03 -30.27 -39.40
C THR A 732 -7.66 -31.26 -40.55
N GLY A 733 -6.89 -32.31 -40.31
CA GLY A 733 -6.39 -33.19 -41.36
C GLY A 733 -5.53 -32.50 -42.44
N ASP A 734 -5.44 -31.19 -42.44
CA ASP A 734 -4.66 -30.37 -43.36
C ASP A 734 -3.30 -30.01 -42.75
N PRO A 735 -2.18 -30.52 -43.26
CA PRO A 735 -0.84 -30.22 -42.79
C PRO A 735 -0.49 -28.72 -42.84
N ALA A 736 -1.03 -27.98 -43.79
CA ALA A 736 -0.81 -26.55 -43.92
C ALA A 736 -1.52 -25.79 -42.81
N GLU A 737 -2.73 -26.19 -42.47
CA GLU A 737 -3.49 -25.60 -41.36
C GLU A 737 -2.84 -25.88 -39.99
N GLN A 738 -2.29 -27.10 -39.82
CA GLN A 738 -1.53 -27.44 -38.62
C GLN A 738 -0.27 -26.56 -38.48
N ARG A 739 0.43 -26.26 -39.59
CA ARG A 739 1.57 -25.32 -39.58
C ARG A 739 1.14 -23.90 -39.25
N ARG A 740 0.03 -23.42 -39.79
CA ARG A 740 -0.53 -22.09 -39.42
C ARG A 740 -0.88 -21.98 -37.93
N THR A 741 -1.49 -23.05 -37.40
CA THR A 741 -1.79 -23.14 -35.94
C THR A 741 -0.52 -23.10 -35.10
N LEU A 742 0.52 -23.88 -35.48
CA LEU A 742 1.81 -23.87 -34.80
C LEU A 742 2.47 -22.49 -34.86
N HIS A 743 2.47 -21.82 -36.03
CA HIS A 743 2.98 -20.46 -36.20
C HIS A 743 2.27 -19.49 -35.28
N ALA A 744 0.95 -19.45 -35.29
CA ALA A 744 0.14 -18.57 -34.45
C ALA A 744 0.47 -18.78 -32.98
N THR A 745 0.53 -20.03 -32.54
CA THR A 745 0.78 -20.35 -31.15
C THR A 745 2.19 -19.98 -30.70
N ILE A 746 3.23 -20.23 -31.53
CA ILE A 746 4.62 -19.81 -31.25
C ILE A 746 4.69 -18.28 -31.11
N VAL A 747 4.08 -17.53 -32.03
CA VAL A 747 4.08 -16.05 -31.96
C VAL A 747 3.36 -15.56 -30.69
N CYS A 748 2.22 -16.16 -30.32
CA CYS A 748 1.51 -15.83 -29.10
C CYS A 748 2.33 -16.14 -27.84
N VAL A 749 2.96 -17.32 -27.77
CA VAL A 749 3.84 -17.70 -26.66
C VAL A 749 5.03 -16.76 -26.53
N LEU A 750 5.72 -16.47 -27.62
CA LEU A 750 6.87 -15.57 -27.61
C LEU A 750 6.47 -14.14 -27.21
N SER A 751 5.32 -13.68 -27.66
CA SER A 751 4.82 -12.34 -27.26
C SER A 751 4.44 -12.29 -25.78
N ALA A 752 3.83 -13.34 -25.25
CA ALA A 752 3.50 -13.44 -23.83
C ALA A 752 4.77 -13.55 -22.96
N LEU A 753 5.72 -14.40 -23.35
CA LEU A 753 7.01 -14.52 -22.66
C LEU A 753 7.81 -13.21 -22.70
N LEU A 754 7.76 -12.46 -23.79
CA LEU A 754 8.42 -11.16 -23.87
C LEU A 754 7.84 -10.18 -22.83
N VAL A 755 6.52 -10.06 -22.77
CA VAL A 755 5.84 -9.10 -21.86
C VAL A 755 5.98 -9.55 -20.41
N PHE A 756 5.59 -10.78 -20.10
CA PHE A 756 5.59 -11.30 -18.72
C PHE A 756 6.99 -11.65 -18.22
N GLY A 757 7.89 -12.08 -19.12
CA GLY A 757 9.30 -12.28 -18.79
C GLY A 757 9.99 -10.99 -18.35
N MET A 758 9.70 -9.87 -19.02
CA MET A 758 10.21 -8.56 -18.59
C MET A 758 9.65 -8.16 -17.20
N LEU A 759 8.38 -8.46 -16.93
CA LEU A 759 7.80 -8.27 -15.60
C LEU A 759 8.44 -9.15 -14.51
N ALA A 760 8.88 -10.35 -14.85
CA ALA A 760 9.58 -11.25 -13.93
C ALA A 760 10.91 -10.69 -13.41
N TRP A 761 11.51 -9.74 -14.13
CA TRP A 761 12.74 -9.02 -13.76
C TRP A 761 12.45 -7.72 -12.97
N ALA A 762 11.19 -7.38 -12.72
CA ALA A 762 10.85 -6.20 -11.95
C ALA A 762 11.35 -6.34 -10.49
N THR A 763 11.78 -5.24 -9.89
CA THR A 763 12.16 -5.19 -8.47
C THR A 763 10.93 -5.15 -7.56
N ILE A 764 9.77 -4.77 -8.09
CA ILE A 764 8.51 -4.72 -7.37
C ILE A 764 8.00 -6.15 -7.19
N PRO A 765 7.85 -6.66 -5.95
CA PRO A 765 7.50 -8.05 -5.67
C PRO A 765 6.20 -8.50 -6.35
N VAL A 766 5.21 -7.63 -6.40
CA VAL A 766 3.91 -7.89 -7.05
C VAL A 766 4.07 -8.12 -8.56
N LEU A 767 4.81 -7.24 -9.25
CA LEU A 767 5.07 -7.36 -10.70
C LEU A 767 5.88 -8.61 -11.00
N ARG A 768 6.91 -8.86 -10.20
CA ARG A 768 7.77 -10.04 -10.31
C ARG A 768 6.98 -11.34 -10.12
N ALA A 769 6.12 -11.41 -9.10
CA ALA A 769 5.27 -12.57 -8.86
C ALA A 769 4.38 -12.88 -10.07
N ILE A 770 3.67 -11.86 -10.59
CA ILE A 770 2.81 -12.03 -11.77
C ILE A 770 3.63 -12.41 -12.99
N GLY A 771 4.73 -11.70 -13.26
CA GLY A 771 5.58 -11.94 -14.41
C GLY A 771 6.15 -13.36 -14.43
N LEU A 772 6.69 -13.82 -13.31
CA LEU A 772 7.28 -15.15 -13.17
C LEU A 772 6.24 -16.26 -13.35
N THR A 773 5.13 -16.17 -12.58
CA THR A 773 4.06 -17.17 -12.61
C THR A 773 3.44 -17.30 -14.01
N VAL A 774 3.15 -16.16 -14.68
CA VAL A 774 2.58 -16.21 -16.03
C VAL A 774 3.58 -16.71 -17.05
N SER A 775 4.85 -16.32 -16.97
CA SER A 775 5.89 -16.80 -17.90
C SER A 775 6.08 -18.31 -17.79
N LEU A 776 6.21 -18.84 -16.56
CA LEU A 776 6.29 -20.29 -16.33
C LEU A 776 5.00 -20.98 -16.82
N GLY A 777 3.84 -20.40 -16.51
CA GLY A 777 2.55 -20.92 -16.92
C GLY A 777 2.44 -21.03 -18.45
N VAL A 778 2.73 -19.95 -19.18
CA VAL A 778 2.71 -19.92 -20.64
C VAL A 778 3.64 -21.01 -21.23
N ALA A 779 4.87 -21.10 -20.71
CA ALA A 779 5.83 -22.11 -21.16
C ALA A 779 5.34 -23.55 -20.91
N PHE A 780 4.86 -23.84 -19.69
CA PHE A 780 4.39 -25.19 -19.36
C PHE A 780 3.09 -25.54 -20.08
N HIS A 781 2.14 -24.61 -20.22
CA HIS A 781 0.93 -24.82 -20.99
C HIS A 781 1.24 -25.13 -22.46
N PHE A 782 2.15 -24.39 -23.07
CA PHE A 782 2.58 -24.65 -24.44
C PHE A 782 3.20 -26.02 -24.58
N CYS A 783 4.17 -26.37 -23.73
CA CYS A 783 4.85 -27.65 -23.80
C CYS A 783 3.90 -28.84 -23.56
N LEU A 784 3.07 -28.76 -22.51
CA LEU A 784 2.12 -29.84 -22.19
C LEU A 784 1.00 -29.95 -23.24
N SER A 785 0.54 -28.85 -23.81
CA SER A 785 -0.46 -28.88 -24.91
C SER A 785 0.09 -29.58 -26.15
N ILE A 786 1.38 -29.42 -26.48
CA ILE A 786 2.02 -30.16 -27.61
C ILE A 786 2.20 -31.64 -27.27
N LEU A 787 2.69 -31.94 -26.04
CA LEU A 787 2.98 -33.31 -25.64
C LEU A 787 1.73 -34.17 -25.44
N MET A 788 0.61 -33.54 -25.07
CA MET A 788 -0.65 -34.24 -24.82
C MET A 788 -1.66 -34.12 -25.96
N ALA A 789 -1.32 -33.40 -27.05
CA ALA A 789 -2.15 -33.34 -28.25
C ALA A 789 -2.37 -34.74 -28.86
N PRO A 790 -3.59 -35.06 -29.37
CA PRO A 790 -3.85 -36.35 -29.98
C PRO A 790 -2.89 -36.66 -31.12
N HIS A 791 -2.34 -37.88 -31.16
CA HIS A 791 -1.49 -38.33 -32.24
C HIS A 791 -2.37 -38.75 -33.40
N GLN A 792 -2.21 -38.13 -34.56
CA GLN A 792 -2.81 -38.60 -35.79
C GLN A 792 -1.71 -39.25 -36.61
N PRO A 793 -1.83 -40.56 -36.95
CA PRO A 793 -0.98 -41.15 -37.97
C PRO A 793 -1.24 -40.38 -39.28
N LEU A 794 -0.14 -39.94 -39.90
CA LEU A 794 -0.17 -39.49 -41.29
C LEU A 794 -0.89 -40.58 -42.11
N GLN A 795 -2.10 -40.31 -42.59
CA GLN A 795 -2.68 -41.12 -43.63
C GLN A 795 -1.71 -41.07 -44.82
N ASN A 796 -0.96 -42.14 -45.04
CA ASN A 796 -0.19 -42.31 -46.23
C ASN A 796 -1.17 -42.26 -47.40
N SER A 797 -1.16 -41.12 -48.09
CA SER A 797 -1.82 -40.99 -49.40
C SER A 797 -0.98 -41.67 -50.48
N HIS A 798 -0.69 -42.93 -50.28
CA HIS A 798 -0.18 -43.85 -51.30
C HIS A 798 -0.93 -45.16 -51.18
N ASP A 799 -2.10 -45.16 -51.76
CA ASP A 799 -2.65 -46.34 -52.36
C ASP A 799 -3.38 -45.90 -53.65
N PRO A 800 -2.73 -45.89 -54.79
CA PRO A 800 -3.37 -45.82 -56.05
C PRO A 800 -3.53 -47.27 -56.54
N GLN A 801 -4.67 -47.92 -56.22
CA GLN A 801 -5.16 -49.10 -56.95
C GLN A 801 -6.14 -49.92 -56.09
N ASN A 802 -7.43 -49.67 -56.22
CA ASN A 802 -8.36 -50.68 -56.71
C ASN A 802 -9.73 -50.01 -57.03
#